data_b969b82f72e922266aaba9b05fcd54cb
#
_entry.id   b969b82f72e922266aaba9b05fcd54cb
#
_cell.length_a   1.000
_cell.length_b   1.000
_cell.length_c   1.000
_cell.angle_alpha   90.00
_cell.angle_beta   90.00
_cell.angle_gamma   90.00
#
_symmetry.space_group_name_H-M   'P 1'
#
loop_
_entity.id
_entity.type
_entity.pdbx_description
1 polymer ?
#
loop_
_entity_poly.entity_id
_entity_poly.type
_entity_poly.pdbx_seq_one_letter_code
_entity_poly.pdbx_strand_id
1 'polypeptide(L)'
;MNTRRLNLLSTLLLVVSLISTLSAQRQSMLINDNWNFRFSHEVEQSSGKRVDLPHTWNTTDALSGKIDYKRGIGNYEKRIYIKPEWEGKRLYIRFNGANSVANLFVNGKHIGEHRGGYAAFIFEITDHVNYGKENNILVRVNNAEQLDVMPLVGDFNMYGGIYRDVHLLVTSNICISPIDYASSGVSLVQQSVSEERASLSAEIQLLNGSLKEKRMTLKMKIQDGERVVREDILDFTLSAEDKSQENIVFSIKNPRLWNGIADPFMYRAIVELYDNNKLIDTIEQPLGLRYYTTDAQNGFFLNGKHLQLKGVCRHQDRAERGNALLLDHHKEDMDIMLDMGVNAIRLAHYPQAKEMYDLTDKHGIVTWAEIPFIGPGGYKDKGFVDLETFKQNGKLQLIELIKQNFNHPSICFWGLFNELKEEGDNPIAYVKELNELAHTLDPTRPTVAASNQSGALNFLTDLIAWNRYDGWYGGMPHNLGEFLDATHKRNPELKIGVSEYGAGASIYHQQDTLAKTVPTSWWHPENWQTHYHIESWKAISERPFVWGSFVWNMFDFAAAHRTEGDRPGINDKGLVTFDRKVKKDSFYFYKANWNKEDKFIHLANKRNTQLTRAKQTFTVFTNTEGAELIVNGKSAGKKDVDKFATAVWKDIELQKGENVIKVVSTDDNRLMDKVALYR
;
A
#
# COMPACT_ATOMS: atom_id res chain seq x y z
N MET A 1 -59.68 -27.05 12.18
CA MET A 1 -58.31 -27.67 12.32
C MET A 1 -57.48 -27.63 11.04
N ASN A 2 -57.77 -26.81 10.03
CA ASN A 2 -57.10 -26.89 8.70
C ASN A 2 -56.24 -25.65 8.31
N THR A 3 -56.21 -24.62 9.09
CA THR A 3 -55.49 -23.38 8.72
C THR A 3 -54.04 -23.35 9.27
N ARG A 4 -53.72 -24.10 10.32
CA ARG A 4 -52.35 -24.12 10.87
C ARG A 4 -51.36 -25.07 10.10
N ARG A 5 -51.88 -26.03 9.35
CA ARG A 5 -51.02 -26.95 8.54
C ARG A 5 -50.58 -26.35 7.19
N LEU A 6 -51.36 -25.43 6.60
CA LEU A 6 -50.97 -24.78 5.37
C LEU A 6 -49.83 -23.75 5.60
N ASN A 7 -49.83 -23.04 6.71
CA ASN A 7 -48.77 -22.05 7.02
C ASN A 7 -47.43 -22.73 7.36
N LEU A 8 -47.42 -23.90 7.93
CA LEU A 8 -46.17 -24.65 8.18
C LEU A 8 -45.53 -25.20 6.89
N LEU A 9 -46.31 -25.61 5.92
CA LEU A 9 -45.79 -26.10 4.64
C LEU A 9 -45.24 -24.97 3.77
N SER A 10 -45.88 -23.79 3.76
CA SER A 10 -45.39 -22.65 3.03
C SER A 10 -44.13 -22.05 3.65
N THR A 11 -44.01 -22.04 4.98
CA THR A 11 -42.80 -21.58 5.67
C THR A 11 -41.64 -22.59 5.49
N LEU A 12 -41.92 -23.87 5.49
CA LEU A 12 -40.92 -24.93 5.22
C LEU A 12 -40.42 -24.90 3.77
N LEU A 13 -41.29 -24.65 2.79
CA LEU A 13 -40.93 -24.48 1.38
C LEU A 13 -40.10 -23.18 1.14
N LEU A 14 -40.41 -22.08 1.83
CA LEU A 14 -39.63 -20.84 1.75
C LEU A 14 -38.23 -20.99 2.37
N VAL A 15 -38.13 -21.68 3.52
CA VAL A 15 -36.83 -21.97 4.17
C VAL A 15 -35.99 -22.94 3.36
N VAL A 16 -36.60 -23.96 2.74
CA VAL A 16 -35.88 -24.90 1.87
C VAL A 16 -35.44 -24.24 0.57
N SER A 17 -36.21 -23.30 0.00
CA SER A 17 -35.80 -22.54 -1.18
C SER A 17 -34.67 -21.53 -0.87
N LEU A 18 -34.66 -20.89 0.31
CA LEU A 18 -33.57 -20.06 0.76
C LEU A 18 -32.27 -20.86 1.05
N ILE A 19 -32.38 -22.05 1.62
CA ILE A 19 -31.24 -22.92 1.87
C ILE A 19 -30.68 -23.48 0.55
N SER A 20 -31.51 -23.75 -0.47
CA SER A 20 -31.05 -24.22 -1.77
C SER A 20 -30.36 -23.12 -2.62
N THR A 21 -30.72 -21.84 -2.42
CA THR A 21 -30.07 -20.72 -3.10
C THR A 21 -28.70 -20.37 -2.50
N LEU A 22 -28.52 -20.50 -1.18
CA LEU A 22 -27.22 -20.33 -0.51
C LEU A 22 -26.18 -21.39 -0.91
N SER A 23 -26.61 -22.58 -1.35
CA SER A 23 -25.72 -23.69 -1.73
C SER A 23 -25.11 -23.56 -3.14
N ALA A 24 -25.62 -22.67 -3.98
CA ALA A 24 -25.19 -22.54 -5.38
C ALA A 24 -24.15 -21.45 -5.63
N GLN A 25 -24.02 -20.47 -4.73
CA GLN A 25 -23.13 -19.33 -4.88
C GLN A 25 -21.70 -19.67 -4.46
N ARG A 26 -20.76 -18.85 -4.94
CA ARG A 26 -19.36 -18.84 -4.51
C ARG A 26 -19.26 -18.71 -2.99
N GLN A 27 -18.41 -19.54 -2.39
CA GLN A 27 -18.11 -19.49 -0.95
C GLN A 27 -16.62 -19.21 -0.78
N SER A 28 -16.29 -18.27 0.08
CA SER A 28 -14.92 -17.98 0.47
C SER A 28 -14.81 -18.12 1.99
N MET A 29 -13.98 -19.04 2.43
CA MET A 29 -13.80 -19.37 3.85
C MET A 29 -12.37 -19.10 4.26
N LEU A 30 -12.19 -18.30 5.29
CA LEU A 30 -10.89 -18.04 5.89
C LEU A 30 -10.39 -19.32 6.58
N ILE A 31 -9.14 -19.71 6.30
CA ILE A 31 -8.52 -20.93 6.89
C ILE A 31 -7.21 -20.59 7.62
N ASN A 32 -7.18 -19.46 8.30
CA ASN A 32 -5.99 -18.88 8.96
C ASN A 32 -5.59 -19.59 10.26
N ASP A 33 -6.53 -20.20 10.97
CA ASP A 33 -6.33 -20.79 12.28
C ASP A 33 -5.54 -22.10 12.28
N ASN A 34 -4.84 -22.40 13.37
CA ASN A 34 -4.30 -23.72 13.69
C ASN A 34 -3.39 -24.38 12.64
N TRP A 35 -2.49 -23.62 12.02
CA TRP A 35 -1.44 -24.19 11.17
C TRP A 35 -0.31 -24.75 12.03
N ASN A 36 0.31 -25.84 11.61
CA ASN A 36 1.52 -26.37 12.19
C ASN A 36 2.73 -25.87 11.39
N PHE A 37 3.61 -25.09 12.02
CA PHE A 37 4.79 -24.49 11.39
C PHE A 37 6.08 -25.16 11.89
N ARG A 38 7.00 -25.48 10.95
CA ARG A 38 8.38 -25.90 11.24
C ARG A 38 9.32 -25.54 10.10
N PHE A 39 10.59 -25.34 10.41
CA PHE A 39 11.62 -25.21 9.37
C PHE A 39 11.99 -26.57 8.78
N SER A 40 12.38 -26.59 7.49
CA SER A 40 12.77 -27.85 6.80
C SER A 40 14.02 -28.51 7.34
N HIS A 41 14.90 -27.76 8.03
CA HIS A 41 16.11 -28.32 8.66
C HIS A 41 15.88 -28.86 10.09
N GLU A 42 14.71 -28.64 10.66
CA GLU A 42 14.34 -29.22 11.94
C GLU A 42 13.98 -30.69 11.77
N VAL A 43 14.42 -31.52 12.71
CA VAL A 43 14.23 -32.97 12.64
C VAL A 43 12.74 -33.29 12.52
N GLU A 44 12.36 -34.25 11.67
CA GLU A 44 10.96 -34.66 11.44
C GLU A 44 10.20 -35.04 12.73
N GLN A 45 10.91 -35.36 13.79
CA GLN A 45 10.35 -35.70 15.10
C GLN A 45 9.96 -34.48 15.94
N SER A 46 10.28 -33.24 15.52
CA SER A 46 9.79 -32.06 16.22
C SER A 46 8.30 -31.86 15.89
N SER A 47 7.47 -31.69 16.93
CA SER A 47 6.01 -31.53 16.79
C SER A 47 5.59 -30.25 16.02
N GLY A 48 6.56 -29.40 15.65
CA GLY A 48 6.31 -28.07 15.10
C GLY A 48 5.64 -27.12 16.10
N LYS A 49 5.43 -25.88 15.68
CA LYS A 49 4.77 -24.82 16.48
C LYS A 49 3.39 -24.53 15.87
N ARG A 50 2.35 -24.47 16.72
CA ARG A 50 1.03 -23.97 16.29
C ARG A 50 1.11 -22.48 16.05
N VAL A 51 0.64 -22.03 14.89
CA VAL A 51 0.57 -20.62 14.49
C VAL A 51 -0.76 -20.35 13.81
N ASP A 52 -1.25 -19.12 13.96
CA ASP A 52 -2.34 -18.58 13.16
C ASP A 52 -1.76 -17.64 12.10
N LEU A 53 -2.38 -17.59 10.93
CA LEU A 53 -2.04 -16.64 9.88
C LEU A 53 -2.78 -15.32 10.10
N PRO A 54 -2.21 -14.21 9.69
CA PRO A 54 -0.90 -13.98 9.06
C PRO A 54 0.28 -14.29 9.99
N HIS A 55 1.30 -14.96 9.46
CA HIS A 55 2.50 -15.34 10.21
C HIS A 55 3.78 -15.10 9.41
N THR A 56 4.78 -14.52 10.08
CA THR A 56 6.16 -14.50 9.62
C THR A 56 7.09 -15.02 10.71
N TRP A 57 8.13 -15.74 10.33
CA TRP A 57 9.14 -16.19 11.28
C TRP A 57 10.21 -15.13 11.59
N ASN A 58 10.13 -13.95 10.93
CA ASN A 58 11.10 -12.86 11.05
C ASN A 58 10.65 -11.70 11.95
N THR A 59 9.67 -11.88 12.81
CA THR A 59 9.09 -10.80 13.65
C THR A 59 10.08 -10.05 14.51
N THR A 60 11.15 -10.72 14.97
CA THR A 60 12.10 -10.17 15.93
C THR A 60 13.52 -10.02 15.40
N ASP A 61 13.83 -10.56 14.23
CA ASP A 61 15.20 -10.67 13.72
C ASP A 61 15.86 -9.30 13.54
N ALA A 62 15.17 -8.35 12.92
CA ALA A 62 15.68 -7.00 12.72
C ALA A 62 15.88 -6.22 14.04
N LEU A 63 15.17 -6.61 15.10
CA LEU A 63 15.23 -5.97 16.41
C LEU A 63 16.28 -6.61 17.34
N SER A 64 16.88 -7.72 16.91
CA SER A 64 17.87 -8.48 17.71
C SER A 64 19.29 -7.91 17.67
N GLY A 65 19.53 -6.83 16.94
CA GLY A 65 20.85 -6.25 16.71
C GLY A 65 21.77 -7.06 15.79
N LYS A 66 21.23 -8.07 15.10
CA LYS A 66 21.95 -8.85 14.08
C LYS A 66 21.80 -8.16 12.73
N ILE A 67 22.88 -8.16 11.95
CA ILE A 67 22.93 -7.51 10.63
C ILE A 67 22.01 -8.21 9.61
N ASP A 68 21.74 -9.51 9.79
CA ASP A 68 20.91 -10.29 8.90
C ASP A 68 19.78 -11.01 9.66
N TYR A 69 18.78 -11.46 8.95
CA TYR A 69 17.61 -12.17 9.48
C TYR A 69 17.50 -13.59 8.88
N LYS A 70 16.74 -14.46 9.53
CA LYS A 70 16.64 -15.88 9.16
C LYS A 70 15.97 -16.07 7.81
N ARG A 71 16.71 -16.65 6.87
CA ARG A 71 16.22 -17.10 5.56
C ARG A 71 16.20 -18.61 5.48
N GLY A 72 15.29 -19.17 4.71
CA GLY A 72 15.17 -20.61 4.52
C GLY A 72 13.77 -21.06 4.14
N ILE A 73 13.52 -22.36 4.29
CA ILE A 73 12.26 -22.99 3.94
C ILE A 73 11.45 -23.27 5.21
N GLY A 74 10.28 -22.65 5.31
CA GLY A 74 9.26 -22.96 6.33
C GLY A 74 8.15 -23.83 5.76
N ASN A 75 7.77 -24.86 6.50
CA ASN A 75 6.66 -25.76 6.19
C ASN A 75 5.46 -25.38 7.05
N TYR A 76 4.31 -25.16 6.40
CA TYR A 76 3.02 -24.92 7.04
C TYR A 76 2.09 -26.08 6.70
N GLU A 77 1.60 -26.79 7.72
CA GLU A 77 0.71 -27.94 7.55
C GLU A 77 -0.63 -27.67 8.23
N LYS A 78 -1.72 -28.02 7.53
CA LYS A 78 -3.08 -27.94 8.05
C LYS A 78 -3.92 -29.09 7.51
N ARG A 79 -4.81 -29.64 8.37
CA ARG A 79 -5.86 -30.56 7.94
C ARG A 79 -7.16 -29.79 7.73
N ILE A 80 -7.81 -30.04 6.60
CA ILE A 80 -9.07 -29.40 6.21
C ILE A 80 -10.07 -30.47 5.86
N TYR A 81 -11.26 -30.41 6.49
CA TYR A 81 -12.38 -31.28 6.12
C TYR A 81 -13.07 -30.72 4.86
N ILE A 82 -13.12 -31.53 3.79
CA ILE A 82 -13.81 -31.18 2.55
C ILE A 82 -15.20 -31.81 2.58
N LYS A 83 -16.24 -30.95 2.53
CA LYS A 83 -17.63 -31.41 2.66
C LYS A 83 -18.08 -32.26 1.46
N PRO A 84 -18.92 -33.32 1.68
CA PRO A 84 -19.45 -34.10 0.59
C PRO A 84 -20.26 -33.32 -0.44
N GLU A 85 -21.01 -32.28 0.01
CA GLU A 85 -21.85 -31.45 -0.88
C GLU A 85 -21.05 -30.54 -1.82
N TRP A 86 -19.73 -30.53 -1.72
CA TRP A 86 -18.84 -29.83 -2.65
C TRP A 86 -18.38 -30.70 -3.81
N GLU A 87 -18.71 -31.97 -3.83
CA GLU A 87 -18.45 -32.84 -4.98
C GLU A 87 -19.16 -32.32 -6.22
N GLY A 88 -18.43 -32.21 -7.35
CA GLY A 88 -18.90 -31.59 -8.59
C GLY A 88 -18.78 -30.06 -8.63
N LYS A 89 -18.26 -29.43 -7.56
CA LYS A 89 -17.84 -28.02 -7.54
C LYS A 89 -16.34 -27.90 -7.75
N ARG A 90 -15.87 -26.68 -8.02
CA ARG A 90 -14.43 -26.39 -8.10
C ARG A 90 -13.94 -25.83 -6.77
N LEU A 91 -12.82 -26.34 -6.32
CA LEU A 91 -12.19 -25.96 -5.05
C LEU A 91 -10.81 -25.35 -5.30
N TYR A 92 -10.53 -24.27 -4.60
CA TYR A 92 -9.26 -23.56 -4.72
C TYR A 92 -8.72 -23.17 -3.34
N ILE A 93 -7.40 -23.11 -3.22
CA ILE A 93 -6.74 -22.42 -2.11
C ILE A 93 -6.13 -21.12 -2.66
N ARG A 94 -6.57 -19.98 -2.12
CA ARG A 94 -6.08 -18.66 -2.43
C ARG A 94 -5.22 -18.14 -1.29
N PHE A 95 -4.04 -17.70 -1.61
CA PHE A 95 -3.11 -17.02 -0.70
C PHE A 95 -3.08 -15.53 -1.06
N ASN A 96 -3.32 -14.65 -0.09
CA ASN A 96 -3.23 -13.20 -0.34
C ASN A 96 -1.77 -12.70 -0.32
N GLY A 97 -0.81 -13.53 0.11
CA GLY A 97 0.62 -13.28 0.03
C GLY A 97 1.45 -14.27 0.84
N ALA A 98 2.52 -14.80 0.23
CA ALA A 98 3.52 -15.63 0.89
C ALA A 98 4.89 -15.34 0.25
N ASN A 99 5.94 -15.10 1.04
CA ASN A 99 7.21 -14.61 0.51
C ASN A 99 8.35 -15.63 0.68
N SER A 100 9.03 -15.92 -0.43
CA SER A 100 8.96 -15.40 -1.80
C SER A 100 8.59 -16.47 -2.81
N VAL A 101 8.88 -17.76 -2.54
CA VAL A 101 8.52 -18.91 -3.37
C VAL A 101 7.66 -19.84 -2.55
N ALA A 102 6.45 -20.13 -3.02
CA ALA A 102 5.48 -20.98 -2.32
C ALA A 102 5.12 -22.22 -3.16
N ASN A 103 5.25 -23.40 -2.58
CA ASN A 103 4.87 -24.67 -3.17
C ASN A 103 3.70 -25.27 -2.38
N LEU A 104 2.60 -25.59 -3.05
CA LEU A 104 1.43 -26.24 -2.46
C LEU A 104 1.43 -27.74 -2.70
N PHE A 105 1.17 -28.51 -1.66
CA PHE A 105 0.91 -29.95 -1.72
C PHE A 105 -0.43 -30.27 -1.06
N VAL A 106 -1.20 -31.14 -1.69
CA VAL A 106 -2.48 -31.67 -1.16
C VAL A 106 -2.39 -33.18 -1.11
N ASN A 107 -2.61 -33.78 0.07
CA ASN A 107 -2.51 -35.24 0.30
C ASN A 107 -1.19 -35.85 -0.21
N GLY A 108 -0.08 -35.08 -0.07
CA GLY A 108 1.26 -35.48 -0.51
C GLY A 108 1.55 -35.24 -1.99
N LYS A 109 0.57 -34.85 -2.80
CA LYS A 109 0.77 -34.55 -4.23
C LYS A 109 1.10 -33.07 -4.41
N HIS A 110 2.17 -32.75 -5.17
CA HIS A 110 2.51 -31.39 -5.55
C HIS A 110 1.46 -30.83 -6.53
N ILE A 111 0.91 -29.66 -6.21
CA ILE A 111 -0.14 -28.99 -6.97
C ILE A 111 0.44 -27.91 -7.87
N GLY A 112 1.36 -27.10 -7.33
CA GLY A 112 1.98 -26.00 -8.07
C GLY A 112 2.92 -25.18 -7.23
N GLU A 113 3.63 -24.26 -7.92
CA GLU A 113 4.56 -23.29 -7.36
C GLU A 113 4.14 -21.88 -7.78
N HIS A 114 4.24 -20.91 -6.85
CA HIS A 114 4.18 -19.49 -7.15
C HIS A 114 5.50 -18.82 -6.77
N ARG A 115 6.01 -17.95 -7.65
CA ARG A 115 7.26 -17.22 -7.51
C ARG A 115 6.99 -15.73 -7.54
N GLY A 116 7.11 -15.07 -6.38
CA GLY A 116 6.81 -13.67 -6.14
C GLY A 116 6.23 -13.49 -4.74
N GLY A 117 6.74 -12.52 -3.98
CA GLY A 117 6.46 -12.44 -2.55
C GLY A 117 5.24 -11.63 -2.17
N TYR A 118 4.64 -10.85 -3.09
CA TYR A 118 3.80 -9.73 -2.67
C TYR A 118 2.40 -9.70 -3.28
N ALA A 119 2.16 -10.40 -4.38
CA ALA A 119 0.84 -10.56 -4.98
C ALA A 119 0.07 -11.73 -4.37
N ALA A 120 -1.24 -11.76 -4.56
CA ALA A 120 -2.05 -12.92 -4.26
C ALA A 120 -1.85 -13.99 -5.36
N PHE A 121 -2.03 -15.26 -4.99
CA PHE A 121 -2.00 -16.38 -5.93
C PHE A 121 -3.01 -17.46 -5.52
N ILE A 122 -3.37 -18.33 -6.47
CA ILE A 122 -4.43 -19.30 -6.28
C ILE A 122 -4.08 -20.61 -6.98
N PHE A 123 -4.39 -21.72 -6.32
CA PHE A 123 -4.27 -23.06 -6.89
C PHE A 123 -5.60 -23.79 -6.85
N GLU A 124 -5.96 -24.44 -7.95
CA GLU A 124 -7.08 -25.37 -7.98
C GLU A 124 -6.70 -26.70 -7.35
N ILE A 125 -7.57 -27.22 -6.48
CA ILE A 125 -7.34 -28.46 -5.76
C ILE A 125 -8.45 -29.50 -5.99
N THR A 126 -9.39 -29.23 -6.89
CA THR A 126 -10.60 -30.03 -7.14
C THR A 126 -10.33 -31.53 -7.28
N ASP A 127 -9.35 -31.91 -8.12
CA ASP A 127 -9.01 -33.31 -8.44
C ASP A 127 -8.03 -33.94 -7.43
N HIS A 128 -7.71 -33.25 -6.34
CA HIS A 128 -6.67 -33.66 -5.40
C HIS A 128 -7.19 -33.85 -3.97
N VAL A 129 -8.49 -33.62 -3.76
CA VAL A 129 -9.13 -33.71 -2.46
C VAL A 129 -9.99 -34.96 -2.34
N ASN A 130 -10.18 -35.44 -1.12
CA ASN A 130 -11.11 -36.51 -0.76
C ASN A 130 -12.34 -35.88 -0.11
N TYR A 131 -13.51 -36.02 -0.75
CA TYR A 131 -14.77 -35.50 -0.24
C TYR A 131 -15.25 -36.31 0.97
N GLY A 132 -15.87 -35.65 1.95
CA GLY A 132 -16.33 -36.25 3.19
C GLY A 132 -15.21 -36.66 4.15
N LYS A 133 -13.98 -36.19 3.93
CA LYS A 133 -12.79 -36.57 4.72
C LYS A 133 -11.91 -35.34 5.01
N GLU A 134 -11.01 -35.51 5.98
CA GLU A 134 -9.89 -34.60 6.17
C GLU A 134 -8.86 -34.77 5.05
N ASN A 135 -8.32 -33.63 4.59
CA ASN A 135 -7.27 -33.58 3.60
C ASN A 135 -6.07 -32.82 4.18
N ASN A 136 -4.88 -33.32 3.92
CA ASN A 136 -3.65 -32.68 4.39
C ASN A 136 -3.18 -31.64 3.38
N ILE A 137 -3.03 -30.42 3.84
CA ILE A 137 -2.49 -29.28 3.07
C ILE A 137 -1.10 -28.99 3.62
N LEU A 138 -0.08 -29.01 2.76
CA LEU A 138 1.28 -28.60 3.08
C LEU A 138 1.69 -27.45 2.15
N VAL A 139 2.13 -26.35 2.73
CA VAL A 139 2.70 -25.21 2.00
C VAL A 139 4.16 -25.05 2.40
N ARG A 140 5.07 -25.13 1.43
CA ARG A 140 6.49 -24.84 1.61
C ARG A 140 6.77 -23.42 1.13
N VAL A 141 7.22 -22.55 2.02
CA VAL A 141 7.54 -21.16 1.72
C VAL A 141 9.04 -20.95 1.91
N ASN A 142 9.70 -20.38 0.91
CA ASN A 142 11.13 -20.13 0.90
C ASN A 142 11.41 -18.63 0.67
N ASN A 143 12.09 -17.95 1.63
CA ASN A 143 12.55 -16.57 1.49
C ASN A 143 14.08 -16.46 1.28
N ALA A 144 14.75 -17.55 0.93
CA ALA A 144 16.14 -17.48 0.51
C ALA A 144 16.30 -16.67 -0.79
N GLU A 145 17.45 -16.08 -0.99
CA GLU A 145 17.75 -15.30 -2.20
C GLU A 145 17.61 -16.16 -3.46
N GLN A 146 16.90 -15.63 -4.43
CA GLN A 146 16.67 -16.25 -5.75
C GLN A 146 17.04 -15.22 -6.81
N LEU A 147 17.96 -15.57 -7.75
CA LEU A 147 18.36 -14.65 -8.81
C LEU A 147 17.27 -14.40 -9.88
N ASP A 148 16.23 -15.19 -9.86
CA ASP A 148 15.11 -15.15 -10.80
C ASP A 148 13.79 -14.69 -10.17
N VAL A 149 13.82 -14.12 -8.95
CA VAL A 149 12.64 -13.58 -8.26
C VAL A 149 12.92 -12.17 -7.77
N MET A 150 12.14 -11.20 -8.21
CA MET A 150 12.19 -9.83 -7.68
C MET A 150 11.66 -9.77 -6.24
N PRO A 151 12.25 -8.93 -5.37
CA PRO A 151 13.43 -8.08 -5.57
C PRO A 151 14.73 -8.83 -5.29
N LEU A 152 15.82 -8.48 -5.99
CA LEU A 152 17.15 -9.03 -5.71
C LEU A 152 17.83 -8.36 -4.52
N VAL A 153 17.49 -7.08 -4.30
CA VAL A 153 18.04 -6.22 -3.24
C VAL A 153 16.93 -5.31 -2.71
N GLY A 154 17.17 -4.64 -1.58
CA GLY A 154 16.26 -3.64 -1.02
C GLY A 154 16.74 -3.13 0.33
N ASP A 155 16.44 -1.88 0.64
CA ASP A 155 16.66 -1.27 1.95
C ASP A 155 15.53 -1.60 2.92
N PHE A 156 15.10 -2.87 2.95
CA PHE A 156 14.04 -3.40 3.80
C PHE A 156 14.16 -4.92 3.95
N ASN A 157 13.44 -5.49 4.91
CA ASN A 157 13.46 -6.92 5.14
C ASN A 157 12.51 -7.66 4.19
N MET A 158 13.01 -8.74 3.57
CA MET A 158 12.24 -9.71 2.78
C MET A 158 11.75 -10.82 3.72
N TYR A 159 10.72 -10.48 4.50
CA TYR A 159 10.18 -11.37 5.53
C TYR A 159 9.65 -12.67 4.95
N GLY A 160 9.99 -13.81 5.55
CA GLY A 160 9.49 -15.12 5.13
C GLY A 160 8.20 -15.52 5.84
N GLY A 161 7.35 -16.28 5.14
CA GLY A 161 6.13 -16.84 5.71
C GLY A 161 4.88 -16.63 4.88
N ILE A 162 3.76 -17.20 5.36
CA ILE A 162 2.42 -16.89 4.87
C ILE A 162 1.92 -15.69 5.69
N TYR A 163 2.21 -14.49 5.20
CA TYR A 163 2.07 -13.27 5.98
C TYR A 163 0.79 -12.47 5.67
N ARG A 164 -0.12 -13.05 4.88
CA ARG A 164 -1.48 -12.58 4.60
C ARG A 164 -2.46 -13.74 4.68
N ASP A 165 -3.74 -13.44 4.58
CA ASP A 165 -4.83 -14.40 4.70
C ASP A 165 -4.78 -15.51 3.66
N VAL A 166 -5.30 -16.69 4.06
CA VAL A 166 -5.50 -17.84 3.18
C VAL A 166 -6.97 -18.22 3.19
N HIS A 167 -7.53 -18.46 1.99
CA HIS A 167 -8.93 -18.79 1.80
C HIS A 167 -9.09 -20.11 1.07
N LEU A 168 -10.04 -20.92 1.53
CA LEU A 168 -10.64 -22.00 0.74
C LEU A 168 -11.81 -21.41 -0.04
N LEU A 169 -11.70 -21.42 -1.37
CA LEU A 169 -12.73 -20.92 -2.28
C LEU A 169 -13.44 -22.11 -2.93
N VAL A 170 -14.79 -22.09 -2.93
CA VAL A 170 -15.64 -23.08 -3.58
C VAL A 170 -16.53 -22.36 -4.58
N THR A 171 -16.51 -22.77 -5.84
CA THR A 171 -17.36 -22.22 -6.91
C THR A 171 -18.18 -23.30 -7.60
N SER A 172 -19.17 -22.89 -8.37
CA SER A 172 -19.81 -23.78 -9.35
C SER A 172 -18.78 -24.21 -10.42
N ASN A 173 -19.05 -25.32 -11.10
CA ASN A 173 -18.19 -25.80 -12.19
C ASN A 173 -18.15 -24.81 -13.38
N ILE A 174 -19.20 -23.98 -13.51
CA ILE A 174 -19.21 -22.78 -14.37
C ILE A 174 -19.22 -21.59 -13.43
N CYS A 175 -18.28 -20.65 -13.61
CA CYS A 175 -18.15 -19.50 -12.73
C CYS A 175 -17.42 -18.33 -13.41
N ILE A 176 -17.47 -17.15 -12.78
CA ILE A 176 -16.55 -16.07 -13.07
C ILE A 176 -15.16 -16.50 -12.58
N SER A 177 -14.16 -16.44 -13.44
CA SER A 177 -12.87 -17.09 -13.24
C SER A 177 -12.09 -16.53 -12.04
N PRO A 178 -11.74 -17.32 -11.03
CA PRO A 178 -10.84 -16.89 -9.96
C PRO A 178 -9.36 -17.09 -10.29
N ILE A 179 -9.06 -17.77 -11.41
CA ILE A 179 -7.68 -18.16 -11.77
C ILE A 179 -7.00 -17.19 -12.76
N ASP A 180 -7.64 -16.07 -13.11
CA ASP A 180 -7.00 -15.02 -13.88
C ASP A 180 -6.07 -14.21 -12.99
N TYR A 181 -4.85 -14.72 -12.77
CA TYR A 181 -3.83 -14.14 -11.87
C TYR A 181 -4.36 -13.82 -10.46
N ALA A 182 -5.24 -14.67 -9.93
CA ALA A 182 -5.94 -14.45 -8.67
C ALA A 182 -6.70 -13.09 -8.56
N SER A 183 -7.07 -12.49 -9.69
CA SER A 183 -7.95 -11.33 -9.74
C SER A 183 -9.39 -11.69 -9.39
N SER A 184 -10.30 -10.72 -9.40
CA SER A 184 -11.73 -10.97 -9.23
C SER A 184 -12.38 -11.65 -10.44
N GLY A 185 -11.71 -11.65 -11.59
CA GLY A 185 -12.26 -12.04 -12.89
C GLY A 185 -13.16 -10.97 -13.52
N VAL A 186 -13.24 -9.77 -12.92
CA VAL A 186 -14.02 -8.64 -13.44
C VAL A 186 -13.14 -7.38 -13.45
N SER A 187 -12.97 -6.78 -14.63
CA SER A 187 -12.27 -5.49 -14.79
C SER A 187 -13.25 -4.43 -15.31
N LEU A 188 -13.30 -3.28 -14.62
CA LEU A 188 -14.20 -2.16 -14.95
C LEU A 188 -13.39 -1.05 -15.65
N VAL A 189 -13.29 -1.13 -16.97
CA VAL A 189 -12.48 -0.21 -17.79
C VAL A 189 -13.23 1.11 -17.99
N GLN A 190 -12.67 2.20 -17.47
CA GLN A 190 -13.21 3.55 -17.64
C GLN A 190 -12.70 4.15 -18.96
N GLN A 191 -13.47 4.03 -20.04
CA GLN A 191 -13.10 4.51 -21.38
C GLN A 191 -13.11 6.04 -21.47
N SER A 192 -14.10 6.66 -20.86
CA SER A 192 -14.16 8.13 -20.70
C SER A 192 -15.02 8.49 -19.50
N VAL A 193 -14.59 9.52 -18.76
CA VAL A 193 -15.32 10.02 -17.60
C VAL A 193 -15.34 11.54 -17.64
N SER A 194 -16.52 12.13 -17.42
CA SER A 194 -16.75 13.56 -17.21
C SER A 194 -17.86 13.75 -16.17
N GLU A 195 -18.16 14.99 -15.81
CA GLU A 195 -19.28 15.32 -14.92
C GLU A 195 -20.65 14.99 -15.54
N GLU A 196 -20.75 14.98 -16.90
CA GLU A 196 -22.01 14.69 -17.60
C GLU A 196 -22.19 13.20 -17.91
N ARG A 197 -21.09 12.47 -18.11
CA ARG A 197 -21.16 11.07 -18.52
C ARG A 197 -19.89 10.29 -18.20
N ALA A 198 -20.08 9.06 -17.71
CA ALA A 198 -19.05 8.03 -17.70
C ALA A 198 -19.42 6.91 -18.68
N SER A 199 -18.47 6.52 -19.54
CA SER A 199 -18.58 5.39 -20.47
C SER A 199 -17.57 4.32 -20.03
N LEU A 200 -18.04 3.10 -19.84
CA LEU A 200 -17.27 1.98 -19.28
C LEU A 200 -17.52 0.70 -20.07
N SER A 201 -16.57 -0.22 -19.95
CA SER A 201 -16.81 -1.63 -20.26
C SER A 201 -16.44 -2.49 -19.03
N ALA A 202 -17.28 -3.48 -18.74
CA ALA A 202 -16.95 -4.54 -17.81
C ALA A 202 -16.41 -5.73 -18.60
N GLU A 203 -15.19 -6.13 -18.36
CA GLU A 203 -14.56 -7.33 -18.91
C GLU A 203 -14.69 -8.45 -17.88
N ILE A 204 -15.40 -9.52 -18.22
CA ILE A 204 -15.72 -10.63 -17.31
C ILE A 204 -15.06 -11.90 -17.81
N GLN A 205 -14.11 -12.42 -17.04
CA GLN A 205 -13.43 -13.68 -17.31
C GLN A 205 -14.29 -14.84 -16.82
N LEU A 206 -14.56 -15.80 -17.67
CA LEU A 206 -15.45 -16.93 -17.41
C LEU A 206 -14.72 -18.26 -17.55
N LEU A 207 -15.21 -19.22 -16.81
CA LEU A 207 -14.71 -20.61 -16.81
C LEU A 207 -15.88 -21.56 -16.91
N ASN A 208 -15.86 -22.44 -17.93
CA ASN A 208 -16.75 -23.58 -18.04
C ASN A 208 -15.96 -24.89 -17.87
N GLY A 209 -16.06 -25.52 -16.71
CA GLY A 209 -15.48 -26.83 -16.46
C GLY A 209 -16.40 -27.99 -16.82
N SER A 210 -17.55 -27.77 -17.47
CA SER A 210 -18.45 -28.83 -17.91
C SER A 210 -18.09 -29.33 -19.30
N LEU A 211 -18.41 -30.61 -19.57
CA LEU A 211 -18.22 -31.26 -20.88
C LEU A 211 -19.24 -30.81 -21.93
N LYS A 212 -20.05 -29.80 -21.66
CA LYS A 212 -21.13 -29.35 -22.54
C LYS A 212 -21.10 -27.84 -22.70
N GLU A 213 -21.45 -27.40 -23.91
CA GLU A 213 -21.80 -26.02 -24.18
C GLU A 213 -23.00 -25.61 -23.33
N LYS A 214 -23.01 -24.36 -22.86
CA LYS A 214 -24.05 -23.79 -22.01
C LYS A 214 -24.48 -22.42 -22.46
N ARG A 215 -25.80 -22.21 -22.55
CA ARG A 215 -26.36 -20.87 -22.68
C ARG A 215 -26.46 -20.23 -21.31
N MET A 216 -25.86 -19.05 -21.16
CA MET A 216 -25.68 -18.35 -19.89
C MET A 216 -26.21 -16.93 -20.00
N THR A 217 -26.48 -16.31 -18.86
CA THR A 217 -26.85 -14.90 -18.76
C THR A 217 -25.94 -14.22 -17.73
N LEU A 218 -25.30 -13.14 -18.11
CA LEU A 218 -24.67 -12.18 -17.21
C LEU A 218 -25.63 -11.04 -16.92
N LYS A 219 -25.74 -10.67 -15.65
CA LYS A 219 -26.44 -9.47 -15.22
C LYS A 219 -25.48 -8.61 -14.43
N MET A 220 -25.31 -7.37 -14.86
CA MET A 220 -24.49 -6.38 -14.17
C MET A 220 -25.37 -5.27 -13.61
N LYS A 221 -25.17 -4.92 -12.35
CA LYS A 221 -25.85 -3.83 -11.66
C LYS A 221 -24.81 -2.86 -11.10
N ILE A 222 -25.03 -1.58 -11.33
CA ILE A 222 -24.28 -0.51 -10.64
C ILE A 222 -25.20 0.11 -9.60
N GLN A 223 -24.72 0.18 -8.35
CA GLN A 223 -25.50 0.65 -7.21
C GLN A 223 -24.86 1.86 -6.55
N ASP A 224 -25.70 2.81 -6.15
CA ASP A 224 -25.44 3.91 -5.24
C ASP A 224 -26.20 3.61 -3.92
N GLY A 225 -25.52 3.07 -2.94
CA GLY A 225 -26.15 2.44 -1.78
C GLY A 225 -27.08 1.30 -2.23
N GLU A 226 -28.36 1.37 -1.86
CA GLU A 226 -29.37 0.38 -2.27
C GLU A 226 -30.01 0.69 -3.65
N ARG A 227 -29.77 1.88 -4.22
CA ARG A 227 -30.36 2.31 -5.47
C ARG A 227 -29.58 1.76 -6.66
N VAL A 228 -30.22 0.98 -7.53
CA VAL A 228 -29.68 0.59 -8.83
C VAL A 228 -29.71 1.80 -9.76
N VAL A 229 -28.54 2.28 -10.18
CA VAL A 229 -28.40 3.40 -11.12
C VAL A 229 -28.22 2.94 -12.56
N ARG A 230 -27.79 1.69 -12.75
CA ARG A 230 -27.66 1.05 -14.05
C ARG A 230 -27.82 -0.47 -13.92
N GLU A 231 -28.49 -1.10 -14.87
CA GLU A 231 -28.56 -2.55 -15.03
C GLU A 231 -28.40 -2.90 -16.51
N ASP A 232 -27.58 -3.89 -16.80
CA ASP A 232 -27.34 -4.44 -18.13
C ASP A 232 -27.37 -5.96 -18.08
N ILE A 233 -27.90 -6.59 -19.15
CA ILE A 233 -28.04 -8.02 -19.26
C ILE A 233 -27.41 -8.47 -20.59
N LEU A 234 -26.63 -9.56 -20.55
CA LEU A 234 -26.00 -10.18 -21.71
C LEU A 234 -26.28 -11.69 -21.71
N ASP A 235 -26.98 -12.16 -22.74
CA ASP A 235 -27.11 -13.59 -23.03
C ASP A 235 -25.98 -14.03 -23.96
N PHE A 236 -25.33 -15.11 -23.66
CA PHE A 236 -24.19 -15.63 -24.42
C PHE A 236 -24.12 -17.17 -24.34
N THR A 237 -23.24 -17.75 -25.15
CA THR A 237 -22.99 -19.20 -25.14
C THR A 237 -21.54 -19.44 -24.75
N LEU A 238 -21.33 -20.31 -23.78
CA LEU A 238 -20.03 -20.69 -23.25
C LEU A 238 -19.70 -22.10 -23.68
N SER A 239 -18.65 -22.28 -24.49
CA SER A 239 -18.21 -23.59 -25.00
C SER A 239 -17.83 -24.57 -23.87
N ALA A 240 -17.85 -25.87 -24.16
CA ALA A 240 -17.43 -26.87 -23.20
C ALA A 240 -15.94 -26.74 -22.88
N GLU A 241 -15.56 -26.95 -21.61
CA GLU A 241 -14.18 -26.91 -21.13
C GLU A 241 -13.40 -25.65 -21.52
N ASP A 242 -14.09 -24.51 -21.62
CA ASP A 242 -13.58 -23.27 -22.17
C ASP A 242 -13.30 -22.18 -21.10
N LYS A 243 -12.37 -21.30 -21.45
CA LYS A 243 -12.15 -20.02 -20.78
C LYS A 243 -12.47 -18.93 -21.78
N SER A 244 -13.44 -18.07 -21.45
CA SER A 244 -13.81 -16.96 -22.33
C SER A 244 -13.82 -15.63 -21.58
N GLN A 245 -13.85 -14.57 -22.35
CA GLN A 245 -14.08 -13.23 -21.85
C GLN A 245 -15.33 -12.67 -22.50
N GLU A 246 -16.25 -12.16 -21.68
CA GLU A 246 -17.41 -11.41 -22.15
C GLU A 246 -17.29 -9.94 -21.75
N ASN A 247 -17.89 -9.07 -22.57
CA ASN A 247 -17.80 -7.63 -22.38
C ASN A 247 -19.21 -7.02 -22.31
N ILE A 248 -19.48 -6.21 -21.28
CA ILE A 248 -20.70 -5.41 -21.16
C ILE A 248 -20.30 -3.94 -21.22
N VAL A 249 -20.73 -3.25 -22.30
CA VAL A 249 -20.50 -1.81 -22.47
C VAL A 249 -21.70 -1.04 -21.92
N PHE A 250 -21.45 -0.04 -21.07
CA PHE A 250 -22.49 0.73 -20.42
C PHE A 250 -22.09 2.18 -20.20
N SER A 251 -23.04 3.01 -19.81
CA SER A 251 -22.76 4.40 -19.42
C SER A 251 -23.64 4.85 -18.27
N ILE A 252 -23.10 5.77 -17.47
CA ILE A 252 -23.79 6.43 -16.36
C ILE A 252 -23.88 7.93 -16.71
N LYS A 253 -25.09 8.50 -16.68
CA LYS A 253 -25.32 9.93 -16.89
C LYS A 253 -25.21 10.67 -15.58
N ASN A 254 -24.58 11.86 -15.61
CA ASN A 254 -24.35 12.72 -14.43
C ASN A 254 -23.79 11.91 -13.25
N PRO A 255 -22.66 11.22 -13.43
CA PRO A 255 -22.12 10.36 -12.38
C PRO A 255 -21.61 11.20 -11.20
N ARG A 256 -21.76 10.69 -9.98
CA ARG A 256 -20.99 11.21 -8.84
C ARG A 256 -19.58 10.68 -8.93
N LEU A 257 -18.60 11.56 -8.95
CA LEU A 257 -17.21 11.22 -9.14
C LEU A 257 -16.52 10.90 -7.81
N TRP A 258 -15.55 10.02 -7.86
CA TRP A 258 -14.57 9.84 -6.78
C TRP A 258 -13.61 11.04 -6.84
N ASN A 259 -13.68 11.93 -5.86
CA ASN A 259 -13.03 13.22 -5.89
C ASN A 259 -11.95 13.36 -4.78
N GLY A 260 -11.19 12.29 -4.59
CA GLY A 260 -10.16 12.26 -3.55
C GLY A 260 -10.74 12.47 -2.15
N ILE A 261 -9.98 13.06 -1.24
CA ILE A 261 -10.42 13.30 0.15
C ILE A 261 -11.71 14.16 0.21
N ALA A 262 -11.93 15.05 -0.76
CA ALA A 262 -13.07 15.95 -0.74
C ALA A 262 -14.42 15.22 -0.87
N ASP A 263 -14.48 14.15 -1.66
CA ASP A 263 -15.64 13.28 -1.81
C ASP A 263 -15.21 11.91 -2.37
N PRO A 264 -14.83 10.94 -1.53
CA PRO A 264 -14.36 9.61 -1.96
C PRO A 264 -15.53 8.69 -2.30
N PHE A 265 -16.44 9.14 -3.16
CA PHE A 265 -17.66 8.43 -3.48
C PHE A 265 -17.40 7.16 -4.31
N MET A 266 -18.01 6.06 -3.88
CA MET A 266 -17.88 4.74 -4.51
C MET A 266 -19.25 4.17 -4.86
N TYR A 267 -19.43 3.76 -6.12
CA TYR A 267 -20.46 2.82 -6.50
C TYR A 267 -20.05 1.38 -6.19
N ARG A 268 -21.02 0.48 -6.17
CA ARG A 268 -20.83 -0.97 -6.17
C ARG A 268 -21.22 -1.53 -7.54
N ALA A 269 -20.32 -2.26 -8.18
CA ALA A 269 -20.61 -3.03 -9.38
C ALA A 269 -20.81 -4.49 -8.98
N ILE A 270 -21.99 -5.04 -9.26
CA ILE A 270 -22.36 -6.42 -8.95
C ILE A 270 -22.54 -7.15 -10.27
N VAL A 271 -21.76 -8.20 -10.49
CA VAL A 271 -21.86 -9.08 -11.67
C VAL A 271 -22.38 -10.43 -11.21
N GLU A 272 -23.53 -10.82 -11.74
CA GLU A 272 -24.23 -12.06 -11.45
C GLU A 272 -24.22 -12.97 -12.68
N LEU A 273 -23.88 -14.25 -12.51
CA LEU A 273 -23.90 -15.26 -13.57
C LEU A 273 -25.04 -16.26 -13.34
N TYR A 274 -25.87 -16.46 -14.37
CA TYR A 274 -27.04 -17.32 -14.33
C TYR A 274 -26.93 -18.48 -15.33
N ASP A 275 -27.35 -19.69 -14.91
CA ASP A 275 -27.66 -20.85 -15.75
C ASP A 275 -29.17 -21.10 -15.70
N ASN A 276 -29.89 -20.91 -16.83
CA ASN A 276 -31.36 -21.07 -16.92
C ASN A 276 -32.13 -20.35 -15.79
N ASN A 277 -31.89 -19.07 -15.60
CA ASN A 277 -32.44 -18.22 -14.52
C ASN A 277 -32.05 -18.60 -13.09
N LYS A 278 -31.16 -19.58 -12.90
CA LYS A 278 -30.59 -19.90 -11.60
C LYS A 278 -29.29 -19.15 -11.41
N LEU A 279 -29.20 -18.32 -10.36
CA LEU A 279 -27.97 -17.65 -9.98
C LEU A 279 -26.93 -18.69 -9.52
N ILE A 280 -25.75 -18.69 -10.14
CA ILE A 280 -24.68 -19.64 -9.87
C ILE A 280 -23.38 -19.00 -9.35
N ASP A 281 -23.16 -17.71 -9.67
CA ASP A 281 -22.00 -16.98 -9.17
C ASP A 281 -22.31 -15.48 -9.05
N THR A 282 -21.61 -14.80 -8.13
CA THR A 282 -21.73 -13.35 -7.94
C THR A 282 -20.36 -12.78 -7.56
N ILE A 283 -19.98 -11.70 -8.24
CA ILE A 283 -18.79 -10.91 -7.91
C ILE A 283 -19.22 -9.46 -7.66
N GLU A 284 -18.76 -8.90 -6.56
CA GLU A 284 -18.90 -7.48 -6.25
C GLU A 284 -17.55 -6.78 -6.39
N GLN A 285 -17.54 -5.62 -7.05
CA GLN A 285 -16.35 -4.79 -7.23
C GLN A 285 -16.62 -3.34 -6.85
N PRO A 286 -15.63 -2.64 -6.28
CA PRO A 286 -15.71 -1.20 -6.09
C PRO A 286 -15.67 -0.49 -7.46
N LEU A 287 -16.37 0.63 -7.58
CA LEU A 287 -16.33 1.49 -8.76
C LEU A 287 -16.32 2.95 -8.34
N GLY A 288 -15.17 3.58 -8.37
CA GLY A 288 -15.00 5.03 -8.23
C GLY A 288 -14.74 5.64 -9.59
N LEU A 289 -15.61 6.52 -10.03
CA LEU A 289 -15.51 7.18 -11.34
C LEU A 289 -14.67 8.44 -11.23
N ARG A 290 -13.59 8.52 -11.97
CA ARG A 290 -12.70 9.69 -11.98
C ARG A 290 -11.95 9.79 -13.31
N TYR A 291 -11.47 10.99 -13.58
CA TYR A 291 -10.44 11.25 -14.58
C TYR A 291 -9.34 12.12 -13.96
N TYR A 292 -8.15 12.04 -14.48
CA TYR A 292 -7.03 12.84 -13.99
C TYR A 292 -6.00 13.04 -15.10
N THR A 293 -5.20 14.09 -14.92
CA THR A 293 -4.12 14.43 -15.82
C THR A 293 -2.90 14.87 -15.03
N THR A 294 -1.74 14.71 -15.61
CA THR A 294 -0.49 15.26 -15.08
C THR A 294 0.11 16.19 -16.15
N ASP A 295 0.30 17.43 -15.78
CA ASP A 295 0.86 18.48 -16.61
C ASP A 295 2.29 18.80 -16.20
N ALA A 296 3.18 19.01 -17.16
CA ALA A 296 4.60 19.27 -16.88
C ALA A 296 4.87 20.65 -16.25
N GLN A 297 3.93 21.61 -16.34
CA GLN A 297 4.06 22.96 -15.81
C GLN A 297 3.24 23.17 -14.52
N ASN A 298 2.12 22.45 -14.39
CA ASN A 298 1.11 22.70 -13.37
C ASN A 298 0.82 21.52 -12.45
N GLY A 299 1.51 20.38 -12.64
CA GLY A 299 1.40 19.23 -11.75
C GLY A 299 0.17 18.35 -12.00
N PHE A 300 -0.44 17.85 -10.93
CA PHE A 300 -1.52 16.86 -10.99
C PHE A 300 -2.91 17.48 -10.87
N PHE A 301 -3.86 16.99 -11.68
CA PHE A 301 -5.27 17.40 -11.67
C PHE A 301 -6.16 16.19 -11.51
N LEU A 302 -7.09 16.26 -10.58
CA LEU A 302 -8.15 15.27 -10.38
C LEU A 302 -9.50 15.89 -10.76
N ASN A 303 -10.24 15.23 -11.66
CA ASN A 303 -11.53 15.70 -12.15
C ASN A 303 -11.47 17.18 -12.62
N GLY A 304 -10.41 17.52 -13.34
CA GLY A 304 -10.17 18.88 -13.87
C GLY A 304 -9.71 19.92 -12.84
N LYS A 305 -9.59 19.57 -11.56
CA LYS A 305 -9.13 20.50 -10.50
C LYS A 305 -7.69 20.18 -10.10
N HIS A 306 -6.86 21.24 -9.99
CA HIS A 306 -5.50 21.09 -9.51
C HIS A 306 -5.48 20.51 -8.10
N LEU A 307 -4.66 19.48 -7.89
CA LEU A 307 -4.48 18.83 -6.60
C LEU A 307 -2.99 18.64 -6.31
N GLN A 308 -2.45 19.39 -5.37
CA GLN A 308 -1.10 19.17 -4.89
C GLN A 308 -1.05 17.83 -4.13
N LEU A 309 -0.33 16.84 -4.64
CA LEU A 309 -0.18 15.56 -3.98
C LEU A 309 0.82 15.67 -2.81
N LYS A 310 0.27 15.60 -1.60
CA LYS A 310 0.95 15.63 -0.30
C LYS A 310 1.10 14.20 0.18
N GLY A 311 2.18 13.55 -0.24
CA GLY A 311 2.33 12.12 -0.13
C GLY A 311 3.34 11.67 0.92
N VAL A 312 3.20 10.41 1.29
CA VAL A 312 4.16 9.65 2.10
C VAL A 312 4.43 8.31 1.47
N CYS A 313 5.62 7.75 1.71
CA CYS A 313 5.90 6.35 1.43
C CYS A 313 5.55 5.48 2.63
N ARG A 314 5.18 4.21 2.38
CA ARG A 314 4.88 3.24 3.43
C ARG A 314 5.46 1.86 3.10
N HIS A 315 6.30 1.33 4.01
CA HIS A 315 6.58 -0.10 4.07
C HIS A 315 5.49 -0.83 4.87
N GLN A 316 5.18 -2.09 4.47
CA GLN A 316 4.17 -2.92 5.11
C GLN A 316 4.81 -3.74 6.23
N ASP A 317 5.35 -3.09 7.25
CA ASP A 317 5.86 -3.75 8.44
C ASP A 317 5.68 -2.90 9.71
N ARG A 318 5.78 -3.53 10.87
CA ARG A 318 5.76 -2.86 12.18
C ARG A 318 6.41 -3.71 13.25
N ALA A 319 6.71 -3.06 14.38
CA ALA A 319 7.26 -3.73 15.55
C ALA A 319 6.41 -4.94 15.98
N GLU A 320 7.06 -6.01 16.42
CA GLU A 320 6.47 -7.25 16.94
C GLU A 320 5.62 -8.07 15.94
N ARG A 321 5.38 -7.56 14.74
CA ARG A 321 4.57 -8.22 13.71
C ARG A 321 5.34 -8.51 12.43
N GLY A 322 6.45 -7.79 12.18
CA GLY A 322 7.06 -7.78 10.86
C GLY A 322 6.03 -7.37 9.81
N ASN A 323 5.95 -8.09 8.69
CA ASN A 323 4.96 -7.85 7.65
C ASN A 323 3.63 -8.61 7.81
N ALA A 324 3.46 -9.42 8.88
CA ALA A 324 2.25 -10.19 9.16
C ALA A 324 1.15 -9.31 9.82
N LEU A 325 0.65 -8.34 9.07
CA LEU A 325 -0.30 -7.34 9.54
C LEU A 325 -1.75 -7.84 9.48
N LEU A 326 -2.56 -7.31 10.38
CA LEU A 326 -4.02 -7.48 10.42
C LEU A 326 -4.69 -6.20 9.91
N LEU A 327 -5.97 -6.28 9.57
CA LEU A 327 -6.77 -5.13 9.11
C LEU A 327 -6.66 -3.92 10.06
N ASP A 328 -6.69 -4.14 11.38
CA ASP A 328 -6.62 -3.04 12.35
C ASP A 328 -5.27 -2.32 12.34
N HIS A 329 -4.18 -3.01 11.97
CA HIS A 329 -2.88 -2.36 11.78
C HIS A 329 -2.86 -1.46 10.53
N HIS A 330 -3.53 -1.87 9.46
CA HIS A 330 -3.69 -1.04 8.25
C HIS A 330 -4.56 0.19 8.53
N LYS A 331 -5.64 0.04 9.32
CA LYS A 331 -6.48 1.16 9.75
C LYS A 331 -5.72 2.15 10.61
N GLU A 332 -4.96 1.67 11.60
CA GLU A 332 -4.13 2.53 12.46
C GLU A 332 -3.13 3.35 11.63
N ASP A 333 -2.42 2.71 10.68
CA ASP A 333 -1.51 3.41 9.79
C ASP A 333 -2.25 4.46 8.94
N MET A 334 -3.45 4.14 8.42
CA MET A 334 -4.29 5.07 7.67
C MET A 334 -4.75 6.25 8.54
N ASP A 335 -5.23 5.99 9.75
CA ASP A 335 -5.69 7.03 10.67
C ASP A 335 -4.58 8.02 11.03
N ILE A 336 -3.35 7.52 11.22
CA ILE A 336 -2.17 8.38 11.47
C ILE A 336 -1.84 9.23 10.23
N MET A 337 -1.95 8.69 9.01
CA MET A 337 -1.72 9.45 7.78
C MET A 337 -2.81 10.52 7.56
N LEU A 338 -4.07 10.18 7.81
CA LEU A 338 -5.19 11.13 7.73
C LEU A 338 -5.06 12.26 8.76
N ASP A 339 -4.65 11.93 10.00
CA ASP A 339 -4.37 12.93 11.04
C ASP A 339 -3.30 13.94 10.59
N MET A 340 -2.31 13.51 9.82
CA MET A 340 -1.30 14.41 9.24
C MET A 340 -1.82 15.26 8.07
N GLY A 341 -2.90 14.85 7.41
CA GLY A 341 -3.45 15.50 6.22
C GLY A 341 -2.84 15.00 4.90
N VAL A 342 -2.40 13.74 4.88
CA VAL A 342 -1.93 13.03 3.67
C VAL A 342 -3.07 12.88 2.68
N ASN A 343 -2.83 13.16 1.40
CA ASN A 343 -3.78 12.94 0.30
C ASN A 343 -3.24 12.03 -0.81
N ALA A 344 -1.98 11.60 -0.67
CA ALA A 344 -1.35 10.67 -1.59
C ALA A 344 -0.44 9.68 -0.84
N ILE A 345 -0.29 8.46 -1.39
CA ILE A 345 0.60 7.45 -0.83
C ILE A 345 1.36 6.73 -1.94
N ARG A 346 2.66 6.53 -1.74
CA ARG A 346 3.46 5.58 -2.49
C ARG A 346 3.62 4.31 -1.68
N LEU A 347 3.05 3.22 -2.15
CA LEU A 347 3.13 1.91 -1.51
C LEU A 347 4.45 1.22 -1.90
N ALA A 348 5.52 1.73 -1.29
CA ALA A 348 6.88 1.30 -1.56
C ALA A 348 7.20 -0.03 -0.87
N HIS A 349 7.92 -0.90 -1.48
CA HIS A 349 8.38 -0.96 -2.90
C HIS A 349 7.79 -2.21 -3.57
N TYR A 350 6.57 -2.57 -3.25
CA TYR A 350 5.92 -3.82 -3.65
C TYR A 350 4.39 -3.74 -3.48
N PRO A 351 3.62 -4.63 -4.14
CA PRO A 351 2.18 -4.73 -3.92
C PRO A 351 1.86 -4.95 -2.44
N GLN A 352 1.06 -4.07 -1.86
CA GLN A 352 0.65 -4.19 -0.46
C GLN A 352 -0.65 -4.99 -0.32
N ALA A 353 -1.12 -5.18 0.91
CA ALA A 353 -2.34 -5.92 1.18
C ALA A 353 -3.56 -5.20 0.56
N LYS A 354 -4.54 -5.99 0.08
CA LYS A 354 -5.79 -5.47 -0.51
C LYS A 354 -6.49 -4.47 0.41
N GLU A 355 -6.45 -4.73 1.72
CA GLU A 355 -7.03 -3.88 2.75
C GLU A 355 -6.51 -2.44 2.71
N MET A 356 -5.24 -2.25 2.31
CA MET A 356 -4.68 -0.90 2.17
C MET A 356 -5.26 -0.18 0.95
N TYR A 357 -5.44 -0.88 -0.18
CA TYR A 357 -6.09 -0.29 -1.36
C TYR A 357 -7.56 0.04 -1.09
N ASP A 358 -8.28 -0.85 -0.39
CA ASP A 358 -9.67 -0.59 0.04
C ASP A 358 -9.75 0.67 0.95
N LEU A 359 -8.77 0.86 1.83
CA LEU A 359 -8.69 2.05 2.69
C LEU A 359 -8.36 3.31 1.89
N THR A 360 -7.44 3.24 0.93
CA THR A 360 -7.12 4.40 0.08
C THR A 360 -8.31 4.80 -0.79
N ASP A 361 -9.07 3.85 -1.34
CA ASP A 361 -10.33 4.13 -2.06
C ASP A 361 -11.34 4.84 -1.17
N LYS A 362 -11.58 4.28 0.01
CA LYS A 362 -12.56 4.77 0.99
C LYS A 362 -12.24 6.17 1.51
N HIS A 363 -10.96 6.48 1.69
CA HIS A 363 -10.52 7.76 2.27
C HIS A 363 -10.06 8.77 1.22
N GLY A 364 -10.13 8.44 -0.06
CA GLY A 364 -9.81 9.36 -1.15
C GLY A 364 -8.31 9.64 -1.33
N ILE A 365 -7.45 8.70 -1.00
CA ILE A 365 -5.99 8.85 -1.07
C ILE A 365 -5.48 8.42 -2.44
N VAL A 366 -4.86 9.34 -3.20
CA VAL A 366 -4.22 9.02 -4.48
C VAL A 366 -3.05 8.07 -4.25
N THR A 367 -3.04 6.94 -4.97
CA THR A 367 -2.11 5.85 -4.71
C THR A 367 -1.18 5.60 -5.89
N TRP A 368 0.11 5.47 -5.59
CA TRP A 368 1.14 4.90 -6.45
C TRP A 368 1.43 3.48 -5.98
N ALA A 369 1.08 2.48 -6.78
CA ALA A 369 1.37 1.06 -6.55
C ALA A 369 2.49 0.59 -7.49
N GLU A 370 3.45 -0.19 -6.99
CA GLU A 370 4.65 -0.57 -7.76
C GLU A 370 5.02 -2.04 -7.60
N ILE A 371 5.74 -2.58 -8.61
CA ILE A 371 6.39 -3.88 -8.52
C ILE A 371 7.74 -3.77 -7.82
N PRO A 372 8.25 -4.84 -7.19
CA PRO A 372 9.51 -4.81 -6.45
C PRO A 372 10.75 -4.86 -7.34
N PHE A 373 10.79 -4.09 -8.43
CA PHE A 373 11.94 -3.95 -9.30
C PHE A 373 12.84 -2.84 -8.81
N ILE A 374 13.74 -3.18 -7.88
CA ILE A 374 14.51 -2.24 -7.08
C ILE A 374 15.98 -2.37 -7.41
N GLY A 375 16.62 -1.25 -7.71
CA GLY A 375 18.04 -1.12 -7.84
C GLY A 375 18.75 -1.01 -6.49
N PRO A 376 20.07 -1.05 -6.49
CA PRO A 376 20.89 -1.17 -5.29
C PRO A 376 20.84 0.03 -4.35
N GLY A 377 20.25 1.15 -4.74
CA GLY A 377 20.17 2.33 -3.90
C GLY A 377 21.52 2.83 -3.35
N GLY A 378 22.63 2.27 -3.83
CA GLY A 378 23.98 2.64 -3.44
C GLY A 378 24.80 1.57 -2.71
N TYR A 379 24.25 0.44 -2.27
CA TYR A 379 25.02 -0.53 -1.48
C TYR A 379 24.99 -2.01 -1.90
N LYS A 380 24.29 -2.38 -2.95
CA LYS A 380 24.48 -3.69 -3.62
C LYS A 380 24.33 -3.52 -5.13
N ASP A 381 25.12 -4.29 -5.90
CA ASP A 381 25.31 -4.01 -7.32
C ASP A 381 24.36 -4.78 -8.25
N LYS A 382 23.24 -5.37 -7.78
CA LYS A 382 22.39 -6.20 -8.63
C LYS A 382 20.89 -5.99 -8.34
N GLY A 383 20.35 -4.90 -8.85
CA GLY A 383 18.90 -4.72 -8.97
C GLY A 383 18.31 -5.45 -10.17
N PHE A 384 19.12 -5.66 -11.21
CA PHE A 384 18.76 -6.36 -12.45
C PHE A 384 19.80 -7.42 -12.81
N VAL A 385 19.34 -8.54 -13.34
CA VAL A 385 20.16 -9.55 -14.02
C VAL A 385 19.48 -9.91 -15.34
N ASP A 386 20.26 -9.97 -16.42
CA ASP A 386 19.74 -10.31 -17.76
C ASP A 386 19.53 -11.81 -17.93
N LEU A 387 18.64 -12.37 -17.10
CA LEU A 387 18.16 -13.74 -17.16
C LEU A 387 16.71 -13.77 -17.62
N GLU A 388 16.39 -14.64 -18.58
CA GLU A 388 15.02 -14.76 -19.08
C GLU A 388 14.02 -15.12 -17.96
N THR A 389 14.42 -15.99 -17.03
CA THR A 389 13.59 -16.38 -15.87
C THR A 389 13.30 -15.20 -14.95
N PHE A 390 14.26 -14.28 -14.72
CA PHE A 390 14.05 -13.05 -13.98
C PHE A 390 13.07 -12.11 -14.70
N LYS A 391 13.26 -11.92 -16.03
CA LYS A 391 12.37 -11.07 -16.83
C LYS A 391 10.94 -11.60 -16.86
N GLN A 392 10.75 -12.91 -17.01
CA GLN A 392 9.42 -13.53 -16.94
C GLN A 392 8.78 -13.37 -15.56
N ASN A 393 9.55 -13.52 -14.50
CA ASN A 393 9.05 -13.29 -13.14
C ASN A 393 8.60 -11.85 -12.93
N GLY A 394 9.37 -10.86 -13.37
CA GLY A 394 8.97 -9.46 -13.23
C GLY A 394 7.72 -9.11 -14.05
N LYS A 395 7.59 -9.66 -15.28
CA LYS A 395 6.36 -9.54 -16.09
C LYS A 395 5.16 -10.16 -15.36
N LEU A 396 5.34 -11.34 -14.76
CA LEU A 396 4.28 -11.98 -13.96
C LEU A 396 3.84 -11.09 -12.80
N GLN A 397 4.79 -10.56 -12.02
CA GLN A 397 4.47 -9.68 -10.89
C GLN A 397 3.76 -8.38 -11.32
N LEU A 398 4.09 -7.83 -12.51
CA LEU A 398 3.38 -6.67 -13.07
C LEU A 398 1.96 -7.02 -13.51
N ILE A 399 1.75 -8.17 -14.14
CA ILE A 399 0.41 -8.66 -14.53
C ILE A 399 -0.45 -8.85 -13.27
N GLU A 400 0.09 -9.49 -12.25
CA GLU A 400 -0.59 -9.72 -10.97
C GLU A 400 -0.95 -8.40 -10.29
N LEU A 401 -0.01 -7.44 -10.21
CA LEU A 401 -0.27 -6.12 -9.64
C LEU A 401 -1.44 -5.42 -10.33
N ILE A 402 -1.41 -5.35 -11.65
CA ILE A 402 -2.42 -4.63 -12.44
C ILE A 402 -3.77 -5.34 -12.36
N LYS A 403 -3.83 -6.65 -12.67
CA LYS A 403 -5.09 -7.39 -12.73
C LYS A 403 -5.80 -7.49 -11.38
N GLN A 404 -5.06 -7.69 -10.30
CA GLN A 404 -5.64 -7.80 -8.95
C GLN A 404 -6.19 -6.48 -8.44
N ASN A 405 -5.61 -5.36 -8.86
CA ASN A 405 -5.92 -4.03 -8.33
C ASN A 405 -6.57 -3.09 -9.36
N PHE A 406 -6.99 -3.61 -10.52
CA PHE A 406 -7.50 -2.83 -11.63
C PHE A 406 -8.66 -1.89 -11.25
N ASN A 407 -9.59 -2.35 -10.40
CA ASN A 407 -10.82 -1.64 -10.07
C ASN A 407 -10.67 -0.60 -8.96
N HIS A 408 -9.48 -0.45 -8.33
CA HIS A 408 -9.25 0.54 -7.29
C HIS A 408 -9.11 1.95 -7.89
N PRO A 409 -10.05 2.88 -7.65
CA PRO A 409 -9.97 4.25 -8.20
C PRO A 409 -8.84 5.07 -7.60
N SER A 410 -8.43 4.76 -6.38
CA SER A 410 -7.31 5.45 -5.72
C SER A 410 -6.00 5.27 -6.46
N ILE A 411 -5.78 4.12 -7.13
CA ILE A 411 -4.55 3.88 -7.90
C ILE A 411 -4.59 4.74 -9.16
N CYS A 412 -3.65 5.70 -9.21
CA CYS A 412 -3.46 6.59 -10.36
C CYS A 412 -2.15 6.31 -11.10
N PHE A 413 -1.23 5.56 -10.53
CA PHE A 413 0.10 5.33 -11.10
C PHE A 413 0.56 3.89 -10.91
N TRP A 414 1.06 3.26 -11.98
CA TRP A 414 1.74 1.97 -11.94
C TRP A 414 3.26 2.17 -11.91
N GLY A 415 3.89 1.84 -10.80
CA GLY A 415 5.33 1.93 -10.60
C GLY A 415 6.08 0.77 -11.22
N LEU A 416 7.04 1.07 -12.11
CA LEU A 416 7.79 0.04 -12.83
C LEU A 416 9.15 -0.26 -12.22
N PHE A 417 9.83 0.73 -11.65
CA PHE A 417 11.13 0.50 -10.99
C PHE A 417 11.48 1.58 -9.98
N ASN A 418 12.43 1.25 -9.11
CA ASN A 418 13.08 2.16 -8.18
C ASN A 418 14.61 2.06 -8.28
N GLU A 419 15.30 3.19 -8.50
CA GLU A 419 16.76 3.36 -8.39
C GLU A 419 17.62 2.40 -9.22
N LEU A 420 17.16 1.96 -10.36
CA LEU A 420 17.95 1.12 -11.27
C LEU A 420 19.16 1.87 -11.84
N LYS A 421 20.21 1.14 -12.10
CA LYS A 421 21.42 1.62 -12.78
C LYS A 421 21.51 1.07 -14.21
N GLU A 422 22.11 1.86 -15.11
CA GLU A 422 22.41 1.43 -16.48
C GLU A 422 23.72 0.62 -16.56
N GLU A 423 24.52 0.64 -15.51
CA GLU A 423 25.78 -0.08 -15.42
C GLU A 423 25.59 -1.59 -15.20
N GLY A 424 26.48 -2.40 -15.75
CA GLY A 424 26.39 -3.86 -15.68
C GLY A 424 25.37 -4.43 -16.65
N ASP A 425 24.49 -5.33 -16.19
CA ASP A 425 23.34 -5.78 -16.97
C ASP A 425 22.37 -4.59 -17.15
N ASN A 426 22.23 -4.11 -18.37
CA ASN A 426 21.50 -2.88 -18.67
C ASN A 426 19.98 -3.13 -18.74
N PRO A 427 19.17 -2.55 -17.85
CA PRO A 427 17.74 -2.82 -17.77
C PRO A 427 16.88 -2.06 -18.81
N ILE A 428 17.44 -1.16 -19.62
CA ILE A 428 16.68 -0.26 -20.52
C ILE A 428 15.69 -1.04 -21.41
N ALA A 429 16.16 -2.10 -22.08
CA ALA A 429 15.30 -2.88 -22.96
C ALA A 429 14.15 -3.53 -22.19
N TYR A 430 14.45 -4.08 -21.04
CA TYR A 430 13.46 -4.75 -20.20
C TYR A 430 12.46 -3.76 -19.56
N VAL A 431 12.89 -2.59 -19.14
CA VAL A 431 11.97 -1.54 -18.65
C VAL A 431 11.02 -1.08 -19.76
N LYS A 432 11.47 -0.98 -21.01
CA LYS A 432 10.59 -0.71 -22.17
C LYS A 432 9.54 -1.79 -22.33
N GLU A 433 9.92 -3.07 -22.26
CA GLU A 433 8.98 -4.19 -22.34
C GLU A 433 7.94 -4.14 -21.18
N LEU A 434 8.37 -3.80 -19.96
CA LEU A 434 7.44 -3.64 -18.83
C LEU A 434 6.49 -2.45 -19.03
N ASN A 435 6.98 -1.34 -19.59
CA ASN A 435 6.15 -0.18 -19.91
C ASN A 435 5.09 -0.50 -20.96
N GLU A 436 5.46 -1.17 -22.04
CA GLU A 436 4.54 -1.63 -23.09
C GLU A 436 3.52 -2.63 -22.53
N LEU A 437 3.95 -3.55 -21.68
CA LEU A 437 3.07 -4.52 -21.00
C LEU A 437 2.05 -3.82 -20.08
N ALA A 438 2.49 -2.83 -19.29
CA ALA A 438 1.60 -2.08 -18.42
C ALA A 438 0.50 -1.37 -19.20
N HIS A 439 0.84 -0.68 -20.31
CA HIS A 439 -0.14 -0.01 -21.18
C HIS A 439 -1.05 -0.99 -21.94
N THR A 440 -0.56 -2.20 -22.26
CA THR A 440 -1.39 -3.27 -22.85
C THR A 440 -2.44 -3.77 -21.84
N LEU A 441 -2.07 -3.90 -20.58
CA LEU A 441 -2.96 -4.38 -19.51
C LEU A 441 -3.91 -3.29 -18.99
N ASP A 442 -3.44 -2.06 -18.95
CA ASP A 442 -4.20 -0.90 -18.49
C ASP A 442 -3.81 0.38 -19.26
N PRO A 443 -4.48 0.69 -20.37
CA PRO A 443 -4.21 1.91 -21.13
C PRO A 443 -4.74 3.19 -20.46
N THR A 444 -5.41 3.08 -19.31
CA THR A 444 -6.07 4.20 -18.64
C THR A 444 -5.21 4.87 -17.57
N ARG A 445 -4.14 4.18 -17.11
CA ARG A 445 -3.24 4.69 -16.08
C ARG A 445 -1.82 4.87 -16.60
N PRO A 446 -1.17 6.01 -16.27
CA PRO A 446 0.22 6.22 -16.61
C PRO A 446 1.15 5.34 -15.77
N THR A 447 2.30 5.06 -16.35
CA THR A 447 3.42 4.45 -15.66
C THR A 447 4.31 5.50 -15.01
N VAL A 448 5.00 5.13 -13.94
CA VAL A 448 5.92 5.99 -13.21
C VAL A 448 7.14 5.20 -12.75
N ALA A 449 8.26 5.91 -12.59
CA ALA A 449 9.45 5.35 -11.98
C ALA A 449 10.05 6.31 -10.95
N ALA A 450 10.76 5.74 -9.97
CA ALA A 450 11.57 6.47 -9.03
C ALA A 450 13.05 6.33 -9.37
N SER A 451 13.79 7.43 -9.46
CA SER A 451 15.20 7.43 -9.85
C SER A 451 16.07 8.27 -8.93
N ASN A 452 17.30 7.85 -8.75
CA ASN A 452 18.37 8.64 -8.15
C ASN A 452 19.58 8.79 -9.11
N GLN A 453 19.41 8.32 -10.35
CA GLN A 453 20.46 8.30 -11.40
C GLN A 453 20.19 9.32 -12.50
N SER A 454 21.19 9.62 -13.28
CA SER A 454 21.06 10.26 -14.59
C SER A 454 21.06 9.17 -15.67
N GLY A 455 20.47 9.44 -16.84
CA GLY A 455 20.52 8.52 -17.96
C GLY A 455 19.18 8.30 -18.65
N ALA A 456 19.14 7.34 -19.57
CA ALA A 456 18.01 7.08 -20.44
C ALA A 456 16.82 6.46 -19.70
N LEU A 457 17.05 5.77 -18.59
CA LEU A 457 16.00 5.18 -17.74
C LEU A 457 14.95 6.21 -17.30
N ASN A 458 15.35 7.47 -17.11
CA ASN A 458 14.46 8.54 -16.65
C ASN A 458 13.41 8.98 -17.67
N PHE A 459 13.44 8.45 -18.88
CA PHE A 459 12.57 8.81 -20.01
C PHE A 459 11.76 7.61 -20.55
N LEU A 460 11.70 6.51 -19.82
CA LEU A 460 11.05 5.28 -20.27
C LEU A 460 9.61 5.11 -19.76
N THR A 461 9.22 5.85 -18.73
CA THR A 461 7.87 5.87 -18.15
C THR A 461 7.18 7.20 -18.47
N ASP A 462 5.85 7.25 -18.34
CA ASP A 462 5.09 8.48 -18.61
C ASP A 462 5.42 9.62 -17.65
N LEU A 463 5.77 9.25 -16.39
CA LEU A 463 6.19 10.18 -15.35
C LEU A 463 7.48 9.70 -14.71
N ILE A 464 8.27 10.64 -14.21
CA ILE A 464 9.45 10.36 -13.39
C ILE A 464 9.34 11.08 -12.05
N ALA A 465 9.82 10.43 -11.00
CA ALA A 465 10.00 11.05 -9.70
C ALA A 465 11.39 10.75 -9.15
N TRP A 466 11.91 11.67 -8.34
CA TRP A 466 13.30 11.62 -7.90
C TRP A 466 13.41 11.30 -6.42
N ASN A 467 14.26 10.31 -6.10
CA ASN A 467 14.74 10.07 -4.75
C ASN A 467 15.85 11.06 -4.44
N ARG A 468 15.53 12.09 -3.63
CA ARG A 468 16.46 13.19 -3.34
C ARG A 468 16.63 13.36 -1.84
N TYR A 469 17.86 13.24 -1.41
CA TYR A 469 18.23 13.33 0.00
C TYR A 469 19.24 14.46 0.25
N ASP A 470 19.01 15.60 -0.43
CA ASP A 470 19.82 16.81 -0.25
C ASP A 470 19.70 17.31 1.19
N GLY A 471 20.83 17.43 1.89
CA GLY A 471 20.87 17.72 3.32
C GLY A 471 20.93 16.48 4.23
N TRP A 472 20.76 15.29 3.69
CA TRP A 472 21.01 14.05 4.40
C TRP A 472 22.30 13.39 3.90
N TYR A 473 22.30 12.68 2.77
CA TYR A 473 23.51 12.04 2.24
C TYR A 473 24.51 13.04 1.65
N GLY A 474 24.07 14.17 1.11
CA GLY A 474 24.92 15.21 0.54
C GLY A 474 24.26 16.59 0.60
N GLY A 475 24.98 17.65 0.25
CA GLY A 475 24.43 19.00 0.12
C GLY A 475 23.74 19.56 1.38
N MET A 476 22.80 20.46 1.15
CA MET A 476 21.90 21.05 2.15
C MET A 476 20.44 20.90 1.69
N PRO A 477 19.44 20.93 2.59
CA PRO A 477 18.04 20.65 2.20
C PRO A 477 17.49 21.58 1.10
N HIS A 478 17.90 22.84 1.02
CA HIS A 478 17.48 23.80 0.00
C HIS A 478 17.98 23.46 -1.41
N ASN A 479 19.03 22.63 -1.56
CA ASN A 479 19.54 22.20 -2.87
C ASN A 479 18.52 21.34 -3.64
N LEU A 480 17.53 20.77 -2.97
CA LEU A 480 16.40 20.10 -3.62
C LEU A 480 15.68 21.05 -4.59
N GLY A 481 15.44 22.29 -4.18
CA GLY A 481 14.80 23.30 -5.04
C GLY A 481 15.65 23.63 -6.28
N GLU A 482 16.95 23.82 -6.10
CA GLU A 482 17.89 24.08 -7.20
C GLU A 482 17.91 22.91 -8.21
N PHE A 483 17.90 21.67 -7.70
CA PHE A 483 17.84 20.47 -8.53
C PHE A 483 16.53 20.41 -9.35
N LEU A 484 15.38 20.68 -8.73
CA LEU A 484 14.08 20.66 -9.40
C LEU A 484 14.00 21.73 -10.49
N ASP A 485 14.42 22.95 -10.21
CA ASP A 485 14.45 24.07 -11.18
C ASP A 485 15.37 23.77 -12.37
N ALA A 486 16.58 23.26 -12.09
CA ALA A 486 17.55 22.92 -13.12
C ALA A 486 17.04 21.73 -13.99
N THR A 487 16.38 20.75 -13.41
CA THR A 487 15.83 19.59 -14.11
C THR A 487 14.66 20.01 -15.00
N HIS A 488 13.73 20.81 -14.48
CA HIS A 488 12.60 21.34 -15.23
C HIS A 488 13.04 22.25 -16.38
N LYS A 489 14.00 23.16 -16.13
CA LYS A 489 14.56 24.03 -17.18
C LYS A 489 15.22 23.25 -18.30
N ARG A 490 15.89 22.12 -17.97
CA ARG A 490 16.57 21.26 -18.97
C ARG A 490 15.59 20.41 -19.79
N ASN A 491 14.51 19.99 -19.16
CA ASN A 491 13.50 19.10 -19.74
C ASN A 491 12.09 19.62 -19.42
N PRO A 492 11.62 20.72 -20.06
CA PRO A 492 10.38 21.39 -19.68
C PRO A 492 9.10 20.57 -19.91
N GLU A 493 9.16 19.54 -20.77
CA GLU A 493 8.05 18.64 -21.04
C GLU A 493 8.03 17.42 -20.09
N LEU A 494 9.07 17.24 -19.29
CA LEU A 494 9.17 16.10 -18.37
C LEU A 494 8.27 16.34 -17.15
N LYS A 495 7.42 15.38 -16.86
CA LYS A 495 6.51 15.42 -15.68
C LYS A 495 7.28 14.97 -14.45
N ILE A 496 7.70 15.89 -13.63
CA ILE A 496 8.64 15.71 -12.53
C ILE A 496 7.91 15.58 -11.19
N GLY A 497 8.26 14.55 -10.40
CA GLY A 497 7.86 14.40 -9.01
C GLY A 497 9.04 14.19 -8.06
N VAL A 498 8.78 14.12 -6.78
CA VAL A 498 9.74 13.73 -5.73
C VAL A 498 9.23 12.46 -5.06
N SER A 499 9.84 11.33 -5.39
CA SER A 499 9.41 10.01 -4.91
C SER A 499 9.88 9.69 -3.51
N GLU A 500 11.03 10.26 -3.10
CA GLU A 500 11.58 10.10 -1.76
C GLU A 500 12.40 11.34 -1.36
N TYR A 501 12.17 11.79 -0.13
CA TYR A 501 13.00 12.74 0.59
C TYR A 501 12.82 12.55 2.08
N GLY A 502 13.92 12.56 2.86
CA GLY A 502 13.88 12.30 4.29
C GLY A 502 15.24 12.31 4.96
N ALA A 503 15.25 12.38 6.27
CA ALA A 503 16.42 12.30 7.12
C ALA A 503 16.15 11.37 8.30
N GLY A 504 17.15 10.65 8.77
CA GLY A 504 17.05 9.80 9.95
C GLY A 504 16.88 10.61 11.22
N ALA A 505 16.13 10.09 12.19
CA ALA A 505 15.96 10.69 13.50
C ALA A 505 15.61 9.66 14.59
N SER A 506 16.34 9.73 15.69
CA SER A 506 15.95 9.08 16.94
C SER A 506 15.25 10.07 17.85
N ILE A 507 14.17 9.64 18.48
CA ILE A 507 13.47 10.43 19.53
C ILE A 507 14.32 10.62 20.79
N TYR A 508 15.43 9.88 20.93
CA TYR A 508 16.36 9.96 22.04
C TYR A 508 17.57 10.88 21.77
N HIS A 509 17.74 11.31 20.51
CA HIS A 509 18.87 12.14 20.10
C HIS A 509 18.42 13.59 19.86
N GLN A 510 18.96 14.48 20.66
CA GLN A 510 18.66 15.91 20.61
C GLN A 510 19.94 16.73 20.62
N GLN A 511 19.93 17.90 20.02
CA GLN A 511 21.08 18.83 20.02
C GLN A 511 20.65 20.26 20.31
N ASP A 512 21.43 20.97 21.14
CA ASP A 512 21.16 22.37 21.49
C ASP A 512 21.50 23.37 20.36
N THR A 513 22.39 22.97 19.47
CA THR A 513 22.78 23.74 18.30
C THR A 513 22.51 22.92 17.05
N LEU A 514 21.69 23.45 16.18
CA LEU A 514 21.36 22.79 14.93
C LEU A 514 22.62 22.59 14.07
N ALA A 515 22.96 21.33 13.81
CA ALA A 515 24.10 20.95 12.99
C ALA A 515 23.73 19.72 12.14
N LYS A 516 24.24 19.67 10.90
CA LYS A 516 24.07 18.52 10.03
C LYS A 516 24.76 17.30 10.66
N THR A 517 24.03 16.20 10.73
CA THR A 517 24.58 14.93 11.21
C THR A 517 25.22 14.13 10.08
N VAL A 518 26.04 13.13 10.44
CA VAL A 518 26.61 12.16 9.51
C VAL A 518 25.64 10.99 9.39
N PRO A 519 25.11 10.69 8.19
CA PRO A 519 24.05 9.67 7.97
C PRO A 519 24.43 8.25 8.39
N THR A 520 25.71 7.90 8.39
CA THR A 520 26.26 6.59 8.80
C THR A 520 26.64 6.53 10.27
N SER A 521 26.40 7.62 11.04
CA SER A 521 26.68 7.66 12.47
C SER A 521 25.54 7.03 13.28
N TRP A 522 25.81 6.72 14.54
CA TRP A 522 24.78 6.35 15.50
C TRP A 522 23.92 7.54 15.95
N TRP A 523 24.38 8.78 15.71
CA TRP A 523 23.77 10.02 16.18
C TRP A 523 22.88 10.65 15.13
N HIS A 524 21.56 10.46 15.25
CA HIS A 524 20.53 11.03 14.37
C HIS A 524 19.58 11.94 15.17
N PRO A 525 19.94 13.23 15.37
CA PRO A 525 19.13 14.14 16.18
C PRO A 525 17.83 14.54 15.48
N GLU A 526 16.73 14.47 16.24
CA GLU A 526 15.37 14.73 15.74
C GLU A 526 15.20 16.14 15.18
N ASN A 527 15.85 17.14 15.80
CA ASN A 527 15.75 18.52 15.32
C ASN A 527 16.47 18.76 13.99
N TRP A 528 17.45 17.92 13.59
CA TRP A 528 17.97 17.94 12.23
C TRP A 528 16.95 17.41 11.23
N GLN A 529 16.23 16.32 11.52
CA GLN A 529 15.15 15.83 10.68
C GLN A 529 14.07 16.89 10.51
N THR A 530 13.66 17.56 11.59
CA THR A 530 12.66 18.61 11.56
C THR A 530 13.08 19.77 10.64
N HIS A 531 14.31 20.26 10.77
CA HIS A 531 14.86 21.28 9.88
C HIS A 531 14.90 20.82 8.41
N TYR A 532 15.36 19.60 8.18
CA TYR A 532 15.40 18.98 6.85
C TYR A 532 14.03 19.03 6.18
N HIS A 533 12.98 18.57 6.86
CA HIS A 533 11.63 18.54 6.32
C HIS A 533 11.02 19.92 6.11
N ILE A 534 11.31 20.89 6.98
CA ILE A 534 10.89 22.29 6.80
C ILE A 534 11.45 22.84 5.49
N GLU A 535 12.75 22.74 5.28
CA GLU A 535 13.40 23.30 4.09
C GLU A 535 13.04 22.53 2.80
N SER A 536 12.92 21.19 2.88
CA SER A 536 12.50 20.38 1.72
C SER A 536 11.06 20.68 1.31
N TRP A 537 10.13 20.82 2.26
CA TRP A 537 8.73 21.18 1.94
C TRP A 537 8.61 22.59 1.35
N LYS A 538 9.37 23.56 1.86
CA LYS A 538 9.46 24.90 1.24
C LYS A 538 9.90 24.80 -0.21
N ALA A 539 10.95 24.02 -0.47
CA ALA A 539 11.46 23.82 -1.83
C ALA A 539 10.42 23.19 -2.77
N ILE A 540 9.67 22.18 -2.29
CA ILE A 540 8.68 21.48 -3.10
C ILE A 540 7.42 22.32 -3.31
N SER A 541 6.85 22.86 -2.25
CA SER A 541 5.53 23.52 -2.27
C SER A 541 5.47 24.80 -3.09
N GLU A 542 6.63 25.42 -3.35
CA GLU A 542 6.77 26.61 -4.20
C GLU A 542 6.91 26.30 -5.70
N ARG A 543 6.85 25.00 -6.09
CA ARG A 543 7.07 24.54 -7.48
C ARG A 543 5.83 23.81 -8.01
N PRO A 544 4.91 24.52 -8.65
CA PRO A 544 3.64 23.93 -9.13
C PRO A 544 3.83 22.83 -10.17
N PHE A 545 4.97 22.81 -10.88
CA PHE A 545 5.29 21.77 -11.86
C PHE A 545 5.62 20.40 -11.23
N VAL A 546 5.86 20.34 -9.90
CA VAL A 546 6.06 19.05 -9.19
C VAL A 546 4.70 18.39 -9.01
N TRP A 547 4.43 17.34 -9.82
CA TRP A 547 3.14 16.67 -9.81
C TRP A 547 2.81 15.96 -8.49
N GLY A 548 3.80 15.58 -7.71
CA GLY A 548 3.62 14.92 -6.42
C GLY A 548 4.92 14.80 -5.65
N SER A 549 4.81 14.72 -4.34
CA SER A 549 5.95 14.52 -3.45
C SER A 549 5.61 13.51 -2.37
N PHE A 550 6.57 12.63 -2.02
CA PHE A 550 6.37 11.54 -1.09
C PHE A 550 7.49 11.50 -0.05
N VAL A 551 7.14 11.73 1.21
CA VAL A 551 8.10 11.70 2.32
C VAL A 551 8.62 10.29 2.52
N TRP A 552 9.92 10.12 2.63
CA TRP A 552 10.57 8.88 3.03
C TRP A 552 10.98 8.93 4.50
N ASN A 553 10.26 8.33 5.38
CA ASN A 553 9.09 7.47 5.24
C ASN A 553 8.01 7.93 6.25
N MET A 554 6.78 7.43 6.13
CA MET A 554 5.77 7.70 7.14
C MET A 554 6.13 7.11 8.49
N PHE A 555 6.62 5.87 8.48
CA PHE A 555 7.00 5.11 9.67
C PHE A 555 8.45 4.68 9.60
N ASP A 556 9.13 4.60 10.74
CA ASP A 556 10.35 3.80 10.83
C ASP A 556 10.03 2.36 10.42
N PHE A 557 10.96 1.66 9.78
CA PHE A 557 10.77 0.30 9.30
C PHE A 557 12.03 -0.55 9.44
N ALA A 558 11.87 -1.87 9.36
CA ALA A 558 12.99 -2.78 9.52
C ALA A 558 13.85 -2.88 8.25
N ALA A 559 15.15 -2.73 8.44
CA ALA A 559 16.19 -2.86 7.42
C ALA A 559 17.44 -3.46 8.09
N ALA A 560 17.49 -4.79 8.18
CA ALA A 560 18.42 -5.53 9.02
C ALA A 560 19.90 -5.21 8.77
N HIS A 561 20.26 -4.83 7.54
CA HIS A 561 21.65 -4.47 7.17
C HIS A 561 22.07 -3.08 7.66
N ARG A 562 21.15 -2.22 8.12
CA ARG A 562 21.49 -0.90 8.65
C ARG A 562 22.08 -0.99 10.05
N THR A 563 23.14 -0.23 10.26
CA THR A 563 23.86 -0.22 11.55
C THR A 563 23.94 1.17 12.18
N GLU A 564 23.46 2.18 11.47
CA GLU A 564 23.39 3.58 11.91
C GLU A 564 22.13 3.85 12.77
N GLY A 565 22.04 5.05 13.31
CA GLY A 565 20.95 5.46 14.18
C GLY A 565 21.07 4.91 15.61
N ASP A 566 20.03 4.99 16.39
CA ASP A 566 20.00 4.52 17.77
C ASP A 566 19.84 3.01 17.91
N ARG A 567 19.36 2.35 16.84
CA ARG A 567 19.08 0.91 16.81
C ARG A 567 19.49 0.29 15.47
N PRO A 568 20.46 -0.64 15.47
CA PRO A 568 20.75 -1.45 14.28
C PRO A 568 19.50 -2.18 13.79
N GLY A 569 19.39 -2.37 12.48
CA GLY A 569 18.29 -3.07 11.84
C GLY A 569 17.02 -2.24 11.61
N ILE A 570 17.06 -0.94 11.89
CA ILE A 570 15.95 0.00 11.67
C ILE A 570 16.38 1.13 10.74
N ASN A 571 15.57 1.42 9.73
CA ASN A 571 15.62 2.68 9.01
C ASN A 571 14.77 3.70 9.78
N ASP A 572 15.41 4.68 10.38
CA ASP A 572 14.81 5.65 11.29
C ASP A 572 14.35 6.96 10.62
N LYS A 573 14.16 6.93 9.28
CA LYS A 573 13.67 8.08 8.52
C LYS A 573 12.16 8.32 8.63
N GLY A 574 11.43 7.47 9.37
CA GLY A 574 10.02 7.66 9.62
C GLY A 574 9.71 8.97 10.34
N LEU A 575 8.54 9.54 10.03
CA LEU A 575 7.95 10.65 10.80
C LEU A 575 7.31 10.15 12.10
N VAL A 576 7.09 8.83 12.19
CA VAL A 576 6.51 8.12 13.33
C VAL A 576 7.36 6.89 13.62
N THR A 577 7.54 6.54 14.88
CA THR A 577 8.35 5.39 15.30
C THR A 577 7.80 4.06 14.79
N PHE A 578 8.67 3.04 14.71
CA PHE A 578 8.34 1.70 14.19
C PHE A 578 7.16 1.03 14.89
N ASP A 579 6.95 1.33 16.17
CA ASP A 579 5.83 0.85 16.98
C ASP A 579 4.56 1.73 16.90
N ARG A 580 4.56 2.79 16.09
CA ARG A 580 3.49 3.78 15.89
C ARG A 580 3.16 4.64 17.12
N LYS A 581 3.94 4.55 18.20
CA LYS A 581 3.60 5.22 19.46
C LYS A 581 4.01 6.69 19.52
N VAL A 582 5.06 7.09 18.81
CA VAL A 582 5.60 8.44 18.91
C VAL A 582 5.64 9.10 17.55
N LYS A 583 4.91 10.20 17.40
CA LYS A 583 4.99 11.14 16.30
C LYS A 583 6.18 12.07 16.55
N LYS A 584 7.12 12.15 15.59
CA LYS A 584 8.29 13.06 15.65
C LYS A 584 7.87 14.49 15.32
N ASP A 585 8.69 15.48 15.62
CA ASP A 585 8.36 16.90 15.39
C ASP A 585 8.04 17.22 13.93
N SER A 586 8.72 16.57 12.99
CA SER A 586 8.43 16.70 11.54
C SER A 586 7.01 16.25 11.16
N PHE A 587 6.41 15.29 11.85
CA PHE A 587 5.00 14.94 11.68
C PHE A 587 4.09 16.15 11.94
N TYR A 588 4.30 16.85 13.04
CA TYR A 588 3.50 18.02 13.43
C TYR A 588 3.74 19.23 12.50
N PHE A 589 4.94 19.36 11.94
CA PHE A 589 5.19 20.33 10.88
C PHE A 589 4.32 20.06 9.66
N TYR A 590 4.27 18.80 9.17
CA TYR A 590 3.40 18.44 8.06
C TYR A 590 1.93 18.56 8.43
N LYS A 591 1.51 18.15 9.61
CA LYS A 591 0.13 18.31 10.07
C LYS A 591 -0.29 19.78 10.03
N ALA A 592 0.53 20.70 10.47
CA ALA A 592 0.23 22.11 10.44
C ALA A 592 0.04 22.67 9.00
N ASN A 593 0.80 22.13 8.04
CA ASN A 593 0.74 22.55 6.65
C ASN A 593 -0.38 21.83 5.85
N TRP A 594 -0.65 20.57 6.14
CA TRP A 594 -1.48 19.71 5.30
C TRP A 594 -2.89 19.51 5.83
N ASN A 595 -3.06 19.33 7.15
CA ASN A 595 -4.39 19.17 7.77
C ASN A 595 -4.99 20.57 8.03
N LYS A 596 -6.18 20.81 7.46
CA LYS A 596 -6.91 22.08 7.64
C LYS A 596 -8.14 21.96 8.54
N GLU A 597 -8.49 20.72 8.91
CA GLU A 597 -9.70 20.42 9.69
C GLU A 597 -9.43 20.48 11.19
N ASP A 598 -8.43 19.74 11.67
CA ASP A 598 -8.14 19.61 13.11
C ASP A 598 -7.19 20.71 13.56
N LYS A 599 -7.73 21.70 14.27
CA LYS A 599 -6.92 22.77 14.86
C LYS A 599 -6.06 22.24 16.00
N PHE A 600 -4.77 22.57 15.98
CA PHE A 600 -3.81 22.15 17.01
C PHE A 600 -2.65 23.14 17.15
N ILE A 601 -1.86 22.97 18.20
CA ILE A 601 -0.60 23.67 18.44
C ILE A 601 0.43 22.68 18.98
N HIS A 602 1.66 22.75 18.49
CA HIS A 602 2.77 21.89 18.89
C HIS A 602 4.05 22.71 19.09
N LEU A 603 4.64 22.58 20.27
CA LEU A 603 5.97 23.10 20.58
C LEU A 603 7.00 22.07 20.14
N ALA A 604 7.82 22.39 19.15
CA ALA A 604 8.88 21.50 18.68
C ALA A 604 10.04 21.41 19.69
N ASN A 605 10.85 20.35 19.54
CA ASN A 605 12.04 20.09 20.33
C ASN A 605 11.79 19.87 21.85
N LYS A 606 10.58 19.45 22.23
CA LYS A 606 10.21 19.19 23.62
C LYS A 606 11.02 18.07 24.29
N ARG A 607 11.56 17.16 23.50
CA ARG A 607 12.36 16.01 24.01
C ARG A 607 13.76 16.42 24.43
N ASN A 608 14.23 17.60 24.02
CA ASN A 608 15.48 18.19 24.47
C ASN A 608 15.31 18.85 25.84
N THR A 609 15.15 18.07 26.88
CA THR A 609 14.84 18.53 28.24
C THR A 609 16.04 19.05 29.01
N GLN A 610 17.28 18.77 28.60
CA GLN A 610 18.52 19.20 29.25
C GLN A 610 19.26 20.16 28.32
N LEU A 611 19.24 21.43 28.67
CA LEU A 611 19.80 22.50 27.83
C LEU A 611 21.13 23.02 28.40
N THR A 612 22.10 23.27 27.53
CA THR A 612 23.41 23.79 27.94
C THR A 612 23.53 25.30 27.73
N ARG A 613 22.69 25.90 26.86
CA ARG A 613 22.78 27.31 26.47
C ARG A 613 21.70 28.15 27.17
N ALA A 614 22.07 29.37 27.55
CA ALA A 614 21.17 30.29 28.20
C ALA A 614 20.07 30.83 27.25
N LYS A 615 20.44 31.09 26.02
CA LYS A 615 19.51 31.55 24.99
C LYS A 615 19.08 30.44 24.10
N GLN A 616 17.78 30.29 23.94
CA GLN A 616 17.15 29.23 23.16
C GLN A 616 16.26 29.78 22.06
N THR A 617 16.06 28.98 21.02
CA THR A 617 15.06 29.23 19.98
C THR A 617 13.89 28.29 20.17
N PHE A 618 12.67 28.82 20.24
CA PHE A 618 11.45 28.03 20.30
C PHE A 618 10.70 28.10 18.99
N THR A 619 10.36 26.92 18.45
CA THR A 619 9.60 26.78 17.21
C THR A 619 8.25 26.14 17.52
N VAL A 620 7.21 26.69 16.95
CA VAL A 620 5.83 26.20 17.13
C VAL A 620 5.24 25.90 15.77
N PHE A 621 4.61 24.76 15.64
CA PHE A 621 3.82 24.37 14.48
C PHE A 621 2.34 24.42 14.83
N THR A 622 1.56 25.15 14.05
CA THR A 622 0.12 25.27 14.27
C THR A 622 -0.60 25.65 12.99
N ASN A 623 -1.80 25.14 12.79
CA ASN A 623 -2.73 25.55 11.73
C ASN A 623 -3.77 26.58 12.20
N THR A 624 -3.48 27.29 13.32
CA THR A 624 -4.17 28.48 13.78
C THR A 624 -3.48 29.74 13.27
N GLU A 625 -4.04 30.94 13.51
CA GLU A 625 -3.46 32.19 12.97
C GLU A 625 -2.13 32.56 13.62
N GLY A 626 -1.94 32.20 14.91
CA GLY A 626 -0.72 32.50 15.63
C GLY A 626 -0.63 31.82 17.00
N ALA A 627 0.45 32.14 17.70
CA ALA A 627 0.72 31.61 19.03
C ALA A 627 1.33 32.62 19.97
N GLU A 628 1.14 32.48 21.27
CA GLU A 628 1.84 33.18 22.34
C GLU A 628 2.81 32.24 23.03
N LEU A 629 4.07 32.65 23.15
CA LEU A 629 5.05 31.94 23.97
C LEU A 629 5.07 32.52 25.38
N ILE A 630 4.97 31.65 26.36
CA ILE A 630 5.00 31.96 27.79
C ILE A 630 6.15 31.20 28.43
N VAL A 631 7.07 31.92 29.09
CA VAL A 631 8.22 31.32 29.77
C VAL A 631 8.12 31.68 31.26
N ASN A 632 8.10 30.68 32.12
CA ASN A 632 7.98 30.82 33.58
C ASN A 632 6.82 31.73 34.01
N GLY A 633 5.67 31.62 33.30
CA GLY A 633 4.48 32.40 33.55
C GLY A 633 4.49 33.83 32.96
N LYS A 634 5.56 34.26 32.29
CA LYS A 634 5.67 35.56 31.65
C LYS A 634 5.59 35.42 30.13
N SER A 635 4.78 36.28 29.48
CA SER A 635 4.71 36.33 28.01
C SER A 635 6.04 36.72 27.41
N ALA A 636 6.53 35.94 26.44
CA ALA A 636 7.64 36.27 25.59
C ALA A 636 7.17 36.85 24.22
N GLY A 637 5.89 37.16 24.11
CA GLY A 637 5.25 37.77 22.96
C GLY A 637 4.41 36.82 22.09
N LYS A 638 3.51 37.45 21.34
CA LYS A 638 2.67 36.82 20.34
C LYS A 638 3.32 36.87 18.96
N LYS A 639 3.11 35.85 18.15
CA LYS A 639 3.55 35.84 16.74
C LYS A 639 2.50 35.14 15.88
N ASP A 640 2.27 35.70 14.71
CA ASP A 640 1.53 35.07 13.65
C ASP A 640 2.41 33.96 13.04
N VAL A 641 1.80 32.90 12.49
CA VAL A 641 2.54 31.89 11.75
C VAL A 641 2.93 32.43 10.37
N ASP A 642 4.05 31.94 9.87
CA ASP A 642 4.45 32.17 8.48
C ASP A 642 3.59 31.32 7.50
N LYS A 643 3.83 31.48 6.19
CA LYS A 643 3.13 30.72 5.14
C LYS A 643 3.33 29.19 5.24
N PHE A 644 4.24 28.73 6.10
CA PHE A 644 4.53 27.33 6.39
C PHE A 644 4.06 26.93 7.79
N ALA A 645 3.04 27.61 8.32
CA ALA A 645 2.40 27.28 9.59
C ALA A 645 3.38 27.21 10.79
N THR A 646 4.40 28.09 10.78
CA THR A 646 5.49 28.09 11.74
C THR A 646 5.65 29.45 12.40
N ALA A 647 5.75 29.49 13.74
CA ALA A 647 6.13 30.67 14.50
C ALA A 647 7.41 30.42 15.29
N VAL A 648 8.37 31.39 15.27
CA VAL A 648 9.71 31.18 15.84
C VAL A 648 10.07 32.33 16.76
N TRP A 649 10.44 32.03 18.01
CA TRP A 649 11.01 32.96 19.00
C TRP A 649 12.50 32.66 19.14
N LYS A 650 13.36 33.64 18.81
CA LYS A 650 14.82 33.51 18.90
C LYS A 650 15.33 34.18 20.16
N ASP A 651 16.48 33.76 20.65
CA ASP A 651 17.25 34.35 21.76
C ASP A 651 16.45 34.50 23.08
N ILE A 652 15.52 33.59 23.34
CA ILE A 652 14.77 33.56 24.59
C ILE A 652 15.69 33.14 25.73
N GLU A 653 15.86 33.99 26.70
CA GLU A 653 16.74 33.73 27.85
C GLU A 653 16.05 32.86 28.89
N LEU A 654 16.68 31.74 29.26
CA LEU A 654 16.25 30.83 30.28
C LEU A 654 17.00 31.01 31.56
N GLN A 655 16.34 30.92 32.70
CA GLN A 655 16.96 30.91 34.02
C GLN A 655 17.74 29.61 34.26
N LYS A 656 18.70 29.62 35.20
CA LYS A 656 19.35 28.40 35.65
C LYS A 656 18.39 27.53 36.44
N GLY A 657 18.35 26.23 36.16
CA GLY A 657 17.39 25.29 36.74
C GLY A 657 16.17 25.07 35.84
N GLU A 658 15.03 24.78 36.45
CA GLU A 658 13.78 24.48 35.73
C GLU A 658 13.18 25.71 35.06
N ASN A 659 12.73 25.54 33.81
CA ASN A 659 11.98 26.52 33.05
C ASN A 659 10.72 25.86 32.50
N VAL A 660 9.57 26.43 32.77
CA VAL A 660 8.29 25.99 32.23
C VAL A 660 7.99 26.80 30.96
N ILE A 661 7.97 26.12 29.83
CA ILE A 661 7.68 26.69 28.52
C ILE A 661 6.25 26.28 28.16
N LYS A 662 5.41 27.27 27.85
CA LYS A 662 4.03 27.05 27.40
C LYS A 662 3.79 27.85 26.13
N VAL A 663 3.08 27.25 25.20
CA VAL A 663 2.57 27.92 23.99
C VAL A 663 1.05 27.83 23.97
N VAL A 664 0.38 28.90 23.55
CA VAL A 664 -1.07 29.00 23.51
C VAL A 664 -1.44 29.60 22.16
N SER A 665 -2.46 29.04 21.49
CA SER A 665 -2.99 29.61 20.25
C SER A 665 -3.62 30.98 20.51
N THR A 666 -3.46 31.90 19.55
CA THR A 666 -4.09 33.23 19.60
C THR A 666 -5.58 33.20 19.30
N ASP A 667 -6.06 32.17 18.58
CA ASP A 667 -7.45 32.02 18.15
C ASP A 667 -8.31 31.26 19.17
N ASP A 668 -7.69 30.29 19.86
CA ASP A 668 -8.35 29.42 20.85
C ASP A 668 -7.39 29.13 22.00
N ASN A 669 -7.60 29.77 23.14
CA ASN A 669 -6.75 29.61 24.31
C ASN A 669 -6.81 28.21 24.98
N ARG A 670 -7.75 27.36 24.57
CA ARG A 670 -7.80 25.95 24.98
C ARG A 670 -6.73 25.11 24.27
N LEU A 671 -6.31 25.54 23.07
CA LEU A 671 -5.22 24.93 22.34
C LEU A 671 -3.90 25.40 22.93
N MET A 672 -3.24 24.52 23.64
CA MET A 672 -1.95 24.80 24.28
C MET A 672 -1.04 23.57 24.29
N ASP A 673 0.24 23.83 24.34
CA ASP A 673 1.27 22.79 24.56
C ASP A 673 2.30 23.31 25.58
N LYS A 674 2.92 22.42 26.34
CA LYS A 674 3.86 22.80 27.40
C LYS A 674 4.93 21.75 27.65
N VAL A 675 6.07 22.22 28.17
CA VAL A 675 7.17 21.35 28.61
C VAL A 675 7.93 22.02 29.77
N ALA A 676 8.53 21.22 30.63
CA ALA A 676 9.56 21.68 31.58
C ALA A 676 10.93 21.35 31.02
N LEU A 677 11.80 22.35 30.94
CA LEU A 677 13.17 22.24 30.45
C LEU A 677 14.14 22.65 31.56
N TYR A 678 15.30 22.02 31.61
CA TYR A 678 16.33 22.28 32.62
C TYR A 678 17.59 22.85 31.94
N ARG A 679 18.09 23.93 32.49
CA ARG A 679 19.31 24.60 32.02
C ARG A 679 20.38 24.58 33.09
#